data_f34d41fdcbd5cdf5c272f01be434864b
#
_entry.id   f34d41fdcbd5cdf5c272f01be434864b
#
_cell.length_a   1.000
_cell.length_b   1.000
_cell.length_c   1.000
_cell.angle_alpha   90.00
_cell.angle_beta   90.00
_cell.angle_gamma   90.00
#
_symmetry.space_group_name_H-M   'P 1'
#
loop_
_entity.id
_entity.type
_entity.pdbx_description
1 polymer ?
#
loop_
_entity_poly.entity_id
_entity_poly.type
_entity_poly.pdbx_seq_one_letter_code
_entity_poly.pdbx_strand_id
1 'polypeptide(L)'
;MNVLIITPPLVQLNAPYPSGAYLKSFFKDLGHNAKWLDLSIELVHEIFSHSGLARLFDLTEEKAMKLAAKAESEGDEETALNLRRYVLQSDLWINWIDDIVKILCDGTDVSTREICHKFMFSPNVPRGARMENYIANLDREPNADDTRNLATMALADLADYITVVFDREFSLVRYAESITVNETSFSEIEKSIDSPVLKEFYGRVLESKIDIKEKTLVCISVPFAGTFTPALFTGRWLKENFGDKVYITFGGGFVNTELRDIDDTALGRYTDSLSYDRGYGSYKAWFDSGAFENFTDESIYKMTRIVPCSDGSVRIIKAIHESSACEKFENEITESNVPDYSDIDFSKYPRVADDTNPMQRLWSDGAWMKAYLAHGCYWHRCAFCDTTLDYVSSYRMTRIENLYKSLSRQLKEHGNRGIHFVDEAMPPKAMVKFADLALADRQNFSWWGNIRFEKVFTRDMADFMAAGGLIGVSGGIEIATGSGLDSISKGTDINSIVKACCAFKEAGILVHAYMIYGYFGETEQDTINSMETLRQLYAAGLLDSCFWHKFVLTRHSRIYSEWKEGKYPDLNPVEPKNAGIFAKNGLHFESENRLAKFGDGLNASLQAWMHGEKLSMSVNKWFDFKTPSPTIPKDFIENAIALYEAERNSAWGKIPSLEKCRWLGGKIMRDGRRILWNYMQEEYRSKLPDGKDDIQKEFLDALDCLKCEKFNPDAMKNFLAKNPAYEKPFRKLRGSGLIEV
;
A
#
# COMPACT_ATOMS: atom_id res chain seq x y z
N MET A 1 -21.38 24.83 1.91
CA MET A 1 -21.76 23.90 2.98
C MET A 1 -20.49 23.39 3.66
N ASN A 2 -20.55 23.05 4.94
CA ASN A 2 -19.44 22.42 5.63
C ASN A 2 -19.42 20.91 5.35
N VAL A 3 -18.22 20.37 5.13
CA VAL A 3 -17.97 18.94 4.94
C VAL A 3 -16.85 18.51 5.88
N LEU A 4 -17.11 17.51 6.69
CA LEU A 4 -16.12 16.88 7.58
C LEU A 4 -15.83 15.48 7.08
N ILE A 5 -14.57 15.20 6.77
CA ILE A 5 -14.12 13.90 6.33
C ILE A 5 -13.37 13.24 7.49
N ILE A 6 -13.71 12.00 7.84
CA ILE A 6 -13.14 11.29 8.97
C ILE A 6 -12.54 9.97 8.50
N THR A 7 -11.28 9.74 8.87
CA THR A 7 -10.66 8.42 8.86
C THR A 7 -10.75 7.86 10.29
N PRO A 8 -11.59 6.85 10.54
CA PRO A 8 -11.73 6.27 11.87
C PRO A 8 -10.56 5.33 12.20
N PRO A 9 -10.29 5.03 13.49
CA PRO A 9 -9.30 4.03 13.87
C PRO A 9 -9.74 2.60 13.47
N LEU A 10 -8.87 1.62 13.36
CA LEU A 10 -7.42 1.75 13.27
C LEU A 10 -7.00 1.52 11.84
N VAL A 11 -6.23 2.41 11.27
CA VAL A 11 -5.59 2.22 9.97
C VAL A 11 -4.07 2.14 10.13
N GLN A 12 -3.36 1.91 9.04
CA GLN A 12 -1.90 1.87 9.01
C GLN A 12 -1.28 3.10 9.69
N LEU A 13 -0.27 2.87 10.58
CA LEU A 13 0.29 3.92 11.43
C LEU A 13 1.24 4.88 10.73
N ASN A 14 1.99 4.40 9.75
CA ASN A 14 3.11 5.13 9.16
C ASN A 14 2.72 6.14 8.08
N ALA A 15 1.48 6.14 7.61
CA ALA A 15 1.02 7.07 6.58
C ALA A 15 -0.50 7.24 6.60
N PRO A 16 -1.00 8.46 6.30
CA PRO A 16 -2.44 8.71 6.24
C PRO A 16 -3.12 7.91 5.13
N TYR A 17 -4.38 7.53 5.34
CA TYR A 17 -5.17 6.84 4.33
C TYR A 17 -5.64 7.85 3.26
N PRO A 18 -5.43 7.60 1.94
CA PRO A 18 -5.52 8.64 0.91
C PRO A 18 -6.93 9.15 0.60
N SER A 19 -8.00 8.40 0.94
CA SER A 19 -9.37 8.78 0.58
C SER A 19 -9.76 10.16 1.10
N GLY A 20 -9.30 10.52 2.31
CA GLY A 20 -9.56 11.82 2.90
C GLY A 20 -8.98 12.98 2.10
N ALA A 21 -7.74 12.82 1.60
CA ALA A 21 -7.09 13.84 0.78
C ALA A 21 -7.80 14.07 -0.56
N TYR A 22 -8.25 12.99 -1.21
CA TYR A 22 -8.98 13.07 -2.47
C TYR A 22 -10.39 13.65 -2.31
N LEU A 23 -11.13 13.24 -1.28
CA LEU A 23 -12.47 13.79 -0.99
C LEU A 23 -12.39 15.25 -0.59
N LYS A 24 -11.39 15.66 0.21
CA LYS A 24 -11.19 17.05 0.58
C LYS A 24 -10.98 17.95 -0.64
N SER A 25 -10.07 17.55 -1.54
CA SER A 25 -9.84 18.28 -2.80
C SER A 25 -11.13 18.37 -3.61
N PHE A 26 -11.82 17.26 -3.81
CA PHE A 26 -13.09 17.21 -4.54
C PHE A 26 -14.15 18.16 -3.99
N PHE A 27 -14.39 18.16 -2.69
CA PHE A 27 -15.38 19.04 -2.10
C PHE A 27 -14.97 20.52 -2.15
N LYS A 28 -13.68 20.82 -2.00
CA LYS A 28 -13.17 22.19 -2.18
C LYS A 28 -13.37 22.69 -3.60
N ASP A 29 -13.13 21.86 -4.60
CA ASP A 29 -13.33 22.21 -6.01
C ASP A 29 -14.82 22.46 -6.34
N LEU A 30 -15.74 21.84 -5.60
CA LEU A 30 -17.17 22.13 -5.67
C LEU A 30 -17.58 23.37 -4.86
N GLY A 31 -16.65 24.09 -4.23
CA GLY A 31 -16.91 25.31 -3.45
C GLY A 31 -17.41 25.05 -2.02
N HIS A 32 -17.21 23.85 -1.47
CA HIS A 32 -17.55 23.54 -0.09
C HIS A 32 -16.37 23.76 0.87
N ASN A 33 -16.67 24.06 2.14
CA ASN A 33 -15.67 24.15 3.20
C ASN A 33 -15.37 22.74 3.74
N ALA A 34 -14.35 22.09 3.20
CA ALA A 34 -14.00 20.71 3.53
C ALA A 34 -12.79 20.65 4.48
N LYS A 35 -12.92 19.86 5.54
CA LYS A 35 -11.87 19.54 6.51
C LYS A 35 -11.73 18.02 6.65
N TRP A 36 -10.50 17.56 6.75
CA TRP A 36 -10.20 16.14 6.98
C TRP A 36 -9.54 15.91 8.34
N LEU A 37 -10.05 14.94 9.10
CA LEU A 37 -9.51 14.47 10.37
C LEU A 37 -9.10 12.99 10.24
N ASP A 38 -7.83 12.71 10.45
CA ASP A 38 -7.35 11.35 10.65
C ASP A 38 -7.41 11.02 12.15
N LEU A 39 -8.54 10.45 12.59
CA LEU A 39 -8.74 10.10 13.99
C LEU A 39 -8.05 8.80 14.39
N SER A 40 -7.52 8.06 13.41
CA SER A 40 -6.71 6.87 13.68
C SER A 40 -5.39 7.24 14.35
N ILE A 41 -4.66 8.20 13.78
CA ILE A 41 -3.40 8.65 14.38
C ILE A 41 -3.63 9.42 15.69
N GLU A 42 -4.72 10.16 15.80
CA GLU A 42 -5.04 10.87 17.04
C GLU A 42 -5.33 9.90 18.20
N LEU A 43 -6.02 8.76 17.94
CA LEU A 43 -6.21 7.72 18.95
C LEU A 43 -4.88 7.08 19.40
N VAL A 44 -3.96 6.84 18.46
CA VAL A 44 -2.64 6.31 18.80
C VAL A 44 -1.90 7.24 19.74
N HIS A 45 -1.89 8.54 19.49
CA HIS A 45 -1.29 9.53 20.38
C HIS A 45 -2.06 9.71 21.70
N GLU A 46 -3.38 9.54 21.72
CA GLU A 46 -4.14 9.56 22.98
C GLU A 46 -3.75 8.40 23.90
N ILE A 47 -3.63 7.18 23.35
CA ILE A 47 -3.27 5.99 24.13
C ILE A 47 -1.79 6.02 24.52
N PHE A 48 -0.89 6.21 23.53
CA PHE A 48 0.56 6.15 23.70
C PHE A 48 1.14 7.53 24.01
N SER A 49 0.65 8.13 25.09
CA SER A 49 1.14 9.34 25.72
C SER A 49 1.31 9.13 27.22
N HIS A 50 2.04 10.02 27.88
CA HIS A 50 2.19 9.97 29.35
C HIS A 50 0.82 9.89 30.06
N SER A 51 -0.11 10.76 29.72
CA SER A 51 -1.46 10.77 30.31
C SER A 51 -2.31 9.57 29.90
N GLY A 52 -2.14 9.09 28.67
CA GLY A 52 -2.86 7.91 28.14
C GLY A 52 -2.45 6.64 28.87
N LEU A 53 -1.14 6.39 29.01
CA LEU A 53 -0.65 5.22 29.74
C LEU A 53 -0.94 5.29 31.24
N ALA A 54 -0.84 6.46 31.87
CA ALA A 54 -1.23 6.63 33.27
C ALA A 54 -2.70 6.20 33.49
N ARG A 55 -3.61 6.67 32.61
CA ARG A 55 -5.00 6.26 32.60
C ARG A 55 -5.18 4.77 32.36
N LEU A 56 -4.46 4.22 31.39
CA LEU A 56 -4.53 2.79 31.04
C LEU A 56 -4.17 1.92 32.23
N PHE A 57 -3.04 2.19 32.90
CA PHE A 57 -2.61 1.42 34.04
C PHE A 57 -3.56 1.59 35.24
N ASP A 58 -4.06 2.80 35.49
CA ASP A 58 -5.07 3.05 36.53
C ASP A 58 -6.34 2.19 36.33
N LEU A 59 -6.81 2.06 35.08
CA LEU A 59 -7.97 1.26 34.72
C LEU A 59 -7.72 -0.25 34.74
N THR A 60 -6.46 -0.70 34.65
CA THR A 60 -6.14 -2.10 34.34
C THR A 60 -5.32 -2.82 35.40
N GLU A 61 -4.67 -2.13 36.36
CA GLU A 61 -3.76 -2.71 37.33
C GLU A 61 -4.41 -3.87 38.11
N GLU A 62 -5.57 -3.64 38.69
CA GLU A 62 -6.27 -4.67 39.47
C GLU A 62 -6.61 -5.91 38.61
N LYS A 63 -7.07 -5.68 37.37
CA LYS A 63 -7.43 -6.77 36.45
C LYS A 63 -6.19 -7.54 35.98
N ALA A 64 -5.10 -6.86 35.72
CA ALA A 64 -3.83 -7.47 35.34
C ALA A 64 -3.28 -8.37 36.43
N MET A 65 -3.32 -7.91 37.70
CA MET A 65 -2.87 -8.69 38.83
C MET A 65 -3.75 -9.93 39.08
N LYS A 66 -5.07 -9.82 38.90
CA LYS A 66 -5.98 -10.98 38.97
C LYS A 66 -5.69 -12.00 37.85
N LEU A 67 -5.45 -11.54 36.61
CA LEU A 67 -5.11 -12.42 35.53
C LEU A 67 -3.75 -13.10 35.73
N ALA A 68 -2.77 -12.38 36.30
CA ALA A 68 -1.46 -12.95 36.66
C ALA A 68 -1.59 -14.05 37.72
N ALA A 69 -2.36 -13.81 38.76
CA ALA A 69 -2.61 -14.81 39.80
C ALA A 69 -3.34 -16.05 39.25
N LYS A 70 -4.27 -15.86 38.33
CA LYS A 70 -4.95 -16.97 37.65
C LYS A 70 -3.98 -17.77 36.80
N ALA A 71 -3.18 -17.15 35.94
CA ALA A 71 -2.19 -17.80 35.11
C ALA A 71 -1.20 -18.65 35.95
N GLU A 72 -0.72 -18.08 37.08
CA GLU A 72 0.15 -18.79 38.00
C GLU A 72 -0.54 -20.03 38.62
N SER A 73 -1.81 -19.94 38.97
CA SER A 73 -2.58 -21.07 39.47
C SER A 73 -2.83 -22.17 38.46
N GLU A 74 -2.79 -21.83 37.16
CA GLU A 74 -2.93 -22.74 36.02
C GLU A 74 -1.57 -23.29 35.55
N GLY A 75 -0.45 -22.87 36.15
CA GLY A 75 0.91 -23.29 35.84
C GLY A 75 1.55 -22.53 34.66
N ASP A 76 0.94 -21.46 34.20
CA ASP A 76 1.48 -20.55 33.17
C ASP A 76 2.29 -19.42 33.84
N GLU A 77 3.50 -19.78 34.28
CA GLU A 77 4.42 -18.87 34.95
C GLU A 77 4.89 -17.72 34.06
N GLU A 78 5.03 -17.95 32.75
CA GLU A 78 5.50 -16.96 31.78
C GLU A 78 4.46 -15.83 31.65
N THR A 79 3.21 -16.16 31.38
CA THR A 79 2.13 -15.17 31.31
C THR A 79 1.96 -14.41 32.63
N ALA A 80 2.04 -15.11 33.77
CA ALA A 80 1.95 -14.48 35.09
C ALA A 80 3.08 -13.46 35.33
N LEU A 81 4.32 -13.83 35.00
CA LEU A 81 5.49 -12.96 35.11
C LEU A 81 5.37 -11.72 34.19
N ASN A 82 4.98 -11.92 32.93
CA ASN A 82 4.84 -10.83 31.98
C ASN A 82 3.77 -9.82 32.42
N LEU A 83 2.59 -10.27 32.86
CA LEU A 83 1.54 -9.38 33.33
C LEU A 83 1.98 -8.57 34.59
N ARG A 84 2.64 -9.22 35.56
CA ARG A 84 3.18 -8.52 36.74
C ARG A 84 4.25 -7.50 36.34
N ARG A 85 5.11 -7.81 35.36
CA ARG A 85 6.14 -6.90 34.90
C ARG A 85 5.55 -5.59 34.38
N TYR A 86 4.49 -5.62 33.58
CA TYR A 86 3.84 -4.39 33.09
C TYR A 86 3.35 -3.53 34.25
N VAL A 87 2.69 -4.11 35.24
CA VAL A 87 2.19 -3.39 36.41
C VAL A 87 3.35 -2.83 37.24
N LEU A 88 4.35 -3.65 37.55
CA LEU A 88 5.51 -3.24 38.40
C LEU A 88 6.41 -2.20 37.70
N GLN A 89 6.38 -2.13 36.37
CA GLN A 89 7.12 -1.16 35.57
C GLN A 89 6.23 -0.04 35.01
N SER A 90 5.00 0.10 35.48
CA SER A 90 4.05 1.09 34.94
C SER A 90 4.61 2.50 34.95
N ASP A 91 5.28 2.94 36.03
CA ASP A 91 5.93 4.24 36.11
C ASP A 91 7.01 4.42 35.03
N LEU A 92 7.77 3.36 34.71
CA LEU A 92 8.78 3.42 33.66
C LEU A 92 8.12 3.55 32.29
N TRP A 93 7.09 2.76 32.01
CA TRP A 93 6.34 2.87 30.75
C TRP A 93 5.73 4.26 30.57
N ILE A 94 5.11 4.80 31.61
CA ILE A 94 4.50 6.14 31.60
C ILE A 94 5.56 7.21 31.33
N ASN A 95 6.73 7.11 31.98
CA ASN A 95 7.79 8.10 31.83
C ASN A 95 8.50 8.03 30.46
N TRP A 96 8.54 6.86 29.81
CA TRP A 96 9.28 6.67 28.55
C TRP A 96 8.41 6.73 27.28
N ILE A 97 7.10 6.67 27.40
CA ILE A 97 6.23 6.52 26.22
C ILE A 97 6.34 7.68 25.24
N ASP A 98 6.40 8.92 25.73
CA ASP A 98 6.53 10.09 24.85
C ASP A 98 7.85 10.07 24.07
N ASP A 99 8.94 9.63 24.71
CA ASP A 99 10.25 9.46 24.06
C ASP A 99 10.23 8.30 23.05
N ILE A 100 9.57 7.18 23.37
CA ILE A 100 9.39 6.05 22.47
C ILE A 100 8.63 6.49 21.19
N VAL A 101 7.52 7.20 21.35
CA VAL A 101 6.74 7.73 20.22
C VAL A 101 7.58 8.72 19.41
N LYS A 102 8.33 9.60 20.08
CA LYS A 102 9.22 10.57 19.43
C LYS A 102 10.32 9.89 18.58
N ILE A 103 10.93 8.81 19.09
CA ILE A 103 11.91 7.99 18.32
C ILE A 103 11.30 7.51 16.99
N LEU A 104 10.03 7.10 17.01
CA LEU A 104 9.35 6.59 15.82
C LEU A 104 8.90 7.70 14.86
N CYS A 105 8.52 8.87 15.39
CA CYS A 105 7.97 9.97 14.58
C CYS A 105 9.03 10.85 13.93
N ASP A 106 10.15 11.11 14.61
CA ASP A 106 11.13 12.14 14.21
C ASP A 106 12.60 11.68 14.29
N GLY A 107 12.95 10.60 13.64
CA GLY A 107 14.25 9.94 13.74
C GLY A 107 15.53 10.73 13.32
N THR A 108 15.50 12.05 13.08
CA THR A 108 16.64 12.79 12.52
C THR A 108 17.16 13.98 13.34
N ASP A 109 16.45 14.45 14.35
CA ASP A 109 16.84 15.55 15.22
C ASP A 109 17.98 15.16 16.19
N VAL A 110 18.79 16.12 16.59
CA VAL A 110 19.88 15.93 17.57
C VAL A 110 19.33 15.50 18.95
N SER A 111 18.22 16.09 19.40
CA SER A 111 17.52 15.69 20.62
C SER A 111 17.01 14.25 20.55
N THR A 112 16.54 13.82 19.37
CA THR A 112 16.11 12.43 19.14
C THR A 112 17.29 11.47 19.21
N ARG A 113 18.48 11.82 18.72
CA ARG A 113 19.69 10.99 18.87
C ARG A 113 20.07 10.80 20.32
N GLU A 114 19.99 11.86 21.14
CA GLU A 114 20.23 11.77 22.58
C GLU A 114 19.22 10.85 23.26
N ILE A 115 17.93 10.98 22.93
CA ILE A 115 16.84 10.11 23.43
C ILE A 115 17.09 8.67 23.00
N CYS A 116 17.44 8.44 21.74
CA CYS A 116 17.77 7.11 21.23
C CYS A 116 18.91 6.47 22.01
N HIS A 117 19.99 7.21 22.26
CA HIS A 117 21.12 6.70 23.05
C HIS A 117 20.68 6.32 24.48
N LYS A 118 19.91 7.18 25.16
CA LYS A 118 19.37 6.88 26.50
C LYS A 118 18.49 5.64 26.47
N PHE A 119 17.58 5.56 25.49
CA PHE A 119 16.65 4.45 25.34
C PHE A 119 17.37 3.11 25.18
N MET A 120 18.42 3.06 24.38
CA MET A 120 19.17 1.81 24.16
C MET A 120 20.01 1.38 25.35
N PHE A 121 20.63 2.31 26.05
CA PHE A 121 21.67 1.97 27.04
C PHE A 121 21.27 2.21 28.49
N SER A 122 20.16 2.88 28.76
CA SER A 122 19.72 3.10 30.14
C SER A 122 19.19 1.80 30.78
N PRO A 123 19.62 1.46 31.99
CA PRO A 123 19.08 0.32 32.72
C PRO A 123 17.62 0.53 33.21
N ASN A 124 17.14 1.77 33.16
CA ASN A 124 15.80 2.16 33.63
C ASN A 124 14.78 2.27 32.47
N VAL A 125 15.08 1.75 31.30
CA VAL A 125 14.12 1.67 30.19
C VAL A 125 13.19 0.48 30.43
N PRO A 126 11.87 0.65 30.31
CA PRO A 126 10.95 -0.47 30.39
C PRO A 126 11.18 -1.43 29.22
N ARG A 127 11.05 -2.72 29.47
CA ARG A 127 11.26 -3.75 28.46
C ARG A 127 10.17 -4.80 28.51
N GLY A 128 9.48 -4.99 27.39
CA GLY A 128 8.57 -6.09 27.18
C GLY A 128 9.30 -7.34 26.66
N ALA A 129 8.56 -8.42 26.48
CA ALA A 129 9.11 -9.72 26.08
C ALA A 129 9.80 -9.69 24.70
N ARG A 130 9.22 -8.95 23.73
CA ARG A 130 9.82 -8.81 22.40
C ARG A 130 11.15 -8.07 22.42
N MET A 131 11.21 -6.98 23.19
CA MET A 131 12.43 -6.17 23.33
C MET A 131 13.55 -6.98 23.97
N GLU A 132 13.26 -7.74 25.02
CA GLU A 132 14.27 -8.59 25.67
C GLU A 132 14.77 -9.69 24.75
N ASN A 133 13.87 -10.34 24.04
CA ASN A 133 14.26 -11.37 23.07
C ASN A 133 15.13 -10.80 21.93
N TYR A 134 14.78 -9.63 21.42
CA TYR A 134 15.58 -8.96 20.40
C TYR A 134 17.00 -8.66 20.91
N ILE A 135 17.12 -8.06 22.09
CA ILE A 135 18.41 -7.71 22.68
C ILE A 135 19.26 -8.96 22.99
N ALA A 136 18.62 -10.02 23.50
CA ALA A 136 19.31 -11.27 23.82
C ALA A 136 19.88 -11.99 22.58
N ASN A 137 19.25 -11.79 21.40
CA ASN A 137 19.68 -12.38 20.14
C ASN A 137 20.55 -11.43 19.29
N LEU A 138 20.85 -10.23 19.76
CA LEU A 138 21.69 -9.29 19.04
C LEU A 138 23.16 -9.70 19.20
N ASP A 139 23.80 -10.12 18.11
CA ASP A 139 25.16 -10.63 18.06
C ASP A 139 26.22 -9.56 17.69
N ARG A 140 25.83 -8.30 17.64
CA ARG A 140 26.64 -7.14 17.26
C ARG A 140 26.35 -5.93 18.14
N GLU A 141 27.20 -4.93 18.07
CA GLU A 141 26.93 -3.63 18.72
C GLU A 141 25.66 -2.98 18.14
N PRO A 142 24.75 -2.48 19.01
CA PRO A 142 23.54 -1.81 18.59
C PRO A 142 23.81 -0.55 17.76
N ASN A 143 22.88 -0.20 16.89
CA ASN A 143 22.91 1.02 16.08
C ASN A 143 21.56 1.78 16.13
N ALA A 144 21.44 2.87 15.36
CA ALA A 144 20.23 3.69 15.35
C ALA A 144 18.97 2.92 14.86
N ASP A 145 19.14 1.96 13.96
CA ASP A 145 18.03 1.12 13.49
C ASP A 145 17.52 0.20 14.59
N ASP A 146 18.42 -0.33 15.44
CA ASP A 146 18.02 -1.16 16.59
C ASP A 146 17.18 -0.37 17.60
N THR A 147 17.47 0.93 17.78
CA THR A 147 16.66 1.80 18.62
C THR A 147 15.23 1.92 18.10
N ARG A 148 15.07 2.09 16.78
CA ARG A 148 13.75 2.13 16.16
C ARG A 148 13.02 0.78 16.23
N ASN A 149 13.76 -0.32 16.03
CA ASN A 149 13.23 -1.65 16.22
C ASN A 149 12.72 -1.86 17.65
N LEU A 150 13.51 -1.49 18.64
CA LEU A 150 13.11 -1.57 20.05
C LEU A 150 11.91 -0.69 20.38
N ALA A 151 11.87 0.54 19.87
CA ALA A 151 10.73 1.43 20.05
C ALA A 151 9.45 0.85 19.39
N THR A 152 9.58 0.23 18.21
CA THR A 152 8.48 -0.49 17.55
C THR A 152 7.98 -1.67 18.41
N MET A 153 8.92 -2.46 18.95
CA MET A 153 8.61 -3.59 19.83
C MET A 153 7.97 -3.13 21.14
N ALA A 154 8.40 -1.98 21.67
CA ALA A 154 7.78 -1.40 22.87
C ALA A 154 6.29 -1.09 22.64
N LEU A 155 5.92 -0.48 21.52
CA LEU A 155 4.50 -0.28 21.18
C LEU A 155 3.76 -1.60 20.98
N ALA A 156 4.40 -2.59 20.35
CA ALA A 156 3.79 -3.92 20.16
C ALA A 156 3.59 -4.67 21.48
N ASP A 157 4.55 -4.60 22.40
CA ASP A 157 4.45 -5.17 23.74
C ASP A 157 3.31 -4.50 24.55
N LEU A 158 3.19 -3.17 24.49
CA LEU A 158 2.06 -2.45 25.11
C LEU A 158 0.72 -2.80 24.44
N ALA A 159 0.69 -2.99 23.14
CA ALA A 159 -0.51 -3.41 22.41
C ALA A 159 -0.99 -4.81 22.88
N ASP A 160 -0.06 -5.74 23.10
CA ASP A 160 -0.41 -7.05 23.67
C ASP A 160 -0.98 -6.93 25.08
N TYR A 161 -0.38 -6.08 25.91
CA TYR A 161 -0.93 -5.80 27.23
C TYR A 161 -2.36 -5.26 27.15
N ILE A 162 -2.61 -4.29 26.27
CA ILE A 162 -3.96 -3.74 26.04
C ILE A 162 -4.92 -4.86 25.59
N THR A 163 -4.51 -5.67 24.63
CA THR A 163 -5.35 -6.76 24.10
C THR A 163 -5.72 -7.79 25.16
N VAL A 164 -4.77 -8.20 25.99
CA VAL A 164 -4.98 -9.23 27.02
C VAL A 164 -5.77 -8.69 28.22
N VAL A 165 -5.43 -7.48 28.65
CA VAL A 165 -5.95 -6.97 29.93
C VAL A 165 -7.14 -6.04 29.78
N PHE A 166 -7.16 -5.19 28.75
CA PHE A 166 -8.11 -4.10 28.64
C PHE A 166 -9.20 -4.35 27.60
N ASP A 167 -8.80 -4.54 26.35
CA ASP A 167 -9.70 -4.64 25.20
C ASP A 167 -9.19 -5.68 24.19
N ARG A 168 -9.79 -6.85 24.17
CA ARG A 168 -9.39 -7.95 23.28
C ARG A 168 -9.55 -7.66 21.80
N GLU A 169 -10.33 -6.66 21.43
CA GLU A 169 -10.55 -6.24 20.04
C GLU A 169 -9.47 -5.22 19.58
N PHE A 170 -8.62 -4.77 20.50
CA PHE A 170 -7.56 -3.83 20.17
C PHE A 170 -6.42 -4.52 19.42
N SER A 171 -5.96 -3.89 18.33
CA SER A 171 -4.79 -4.31 17.57
C SER A 171 -4.07 -3.11 16.98
N LEU A 172 -2.75 -3.04 17.12
CA LEU A 172 -1.92 -2.10 16.34
C LEU A 172 -1.75 -2.67 14.95
N VAL A 173 -2.58 -2.24 14.03
CA VAL A 173 -2.57 -2.74 12.65
C VAL A 173 -1.41 -2.13 11.88
N ARG A 174 -0.53 -2.96 11.35
CA ARG A 174 0.53 -2.56 10.40
C ARG A 174 0.01 -2.50 8.99
N TYR A 175 -0.89 -3.41 8.67
CA TYR A 175 -1.59 -3.54 7.41
C TYR A 175 -3.06 -3.89 7.67
N ALA A 176 -3.91 -3.63 6.71
CA ALA A 176 -5.35 -3.77 6.73
C ALA A 176 -5.93 -5.14 7.15
N GLU A 177 -5.14 -6.08 7.56
CA GLU A 177 -5.44 -7.51 7.41
C GLU A 177 -6.13 -8.18 8.58
N SER A 178 -6.22 -7.61 9.74
CA SER A 178 -6.54 -8.45 10.89
C SER A 178 -7.61 -7.98 11.84
N ILE A 179 -8.67 -7.44 11.35
CA ILE A 179 -9.88 -7.69 12.09
C ILE A 179 -10.72 -8.55 11.17
N THR A 180 -10.40 -9.82 11.14
CA THR A 180 -11.38 -10.83 10.79
C THR A 180 -12.53 -10.60 11.76
N VAL A 181 -13.54 -9.93 11.28
CA VAL A 181 -14.85 -10.01 11.90
C VAL A 181 -15.25 -11.48 11.78
N ASN A 182 -14.87 -12.28 12.76
CA ASN A 182 -15.43 -13.62 12.96
C ASN A 182 -16.93 -13.54 13.23
N GLU A 183 -17.43 -12.35 13.41
CA GLU A 183 -18.80 -12.04 13.73
C GLU A 183 -19.64 -12.04 12.48
N THR A 184 -20.66 -12.88 12.51
CA THR A 184 -21.53 -13.16 11.38
C THR A 184 -22.80 -12.31 11.36
N SER A 185 -23.07 -11.54 12.43
CA SER A 185 -24.26 -10.74 12.57
C SER A 185 -23.98 -9.32 13.05
N PHE A 186 -24.82 -8.37 12.62
CA PHE A 186 -24.73 -6.98 13.06
C PHE A 186 -24.92 -6.83 14.57
N SER A 187 -25.78 -7.63 15.18
CA SER A 187 -26.00 -7.60 16.62
C SER A 187 -24.76 -8.00 17.46
N GLU A 188 -23.86 -8.80 16.89
CA GLU A 188 -22.59 -9.12 17.52
C GLU A 188 -21.61 -7.96 17.41
N ILE A 189 -21.52 -7.33 16.23
CA ILE A 189 -20.70 -6.12 16.02
C ILE A 189 -21.20 -4.98 16.93
N GLU A 190 -22.51 -4.82 17.12
CA GLU A 190 -23.04 -3.81 18.02
C GLU A 190 -22.55 -3.96 19.47
N LYS A 191 -22.23 -5.16 19.91
CA LYS A 191 -21.65 -5.38 21.25
C LYS A 191 -20.21 -4.86 21.33
N SER A 192 -19.45 -4.91 20.24
CA SER A 192 -18.07 -4.44 20.19
C SER A 192 -17.96 -2.91 20.02
N ILE A 193 -19.04 -2.21 19.64
CA ILE A 193 -19.06 -0.74 19.57
C ILE A 193 -18.75 -0.12 20.96
N ASP A 194 -19.08 -0.80 22.02
CA ASP A 194 -18.86 -0.36 23.39
C ASP A 194 -17.55 -0.89 24.00
N SER A 195 -16.56 -1.19 23.16
CA SER A 195 -15.27 -1.68 23.64
C SER A 195 -14.55 -0.65 24.55
N PRO A 196 -13.75 -1.11 25.51
CA PRO A 196 -13.09 -0.22 26.48
C PRO A 196 -12.22 0.85 25.80
N VAL A 197 -11.46 0.51 24.77
CA VAL A 197 -10.63 1.49 24.05
C VAL A 197 -11.48 2.55 23.38
N LEU A 198 -12.58 2.17 22.74
CA LEU A 198 -13.46 3.15 22.08
C LEU A 198 -14.11 4.09 23.08
N LYS A 199 -14.57 3.59 24.23
CA LYS A 199 -15.19 4.42 25.26
C LYS A 199 -14.20 5.32 25.99
N GLU A 200 -13.10 4.76 26.47
CA GLU A 200 -12.21 5.44 27.41
C GLU A 200 -11.20 6.36 26.73
N PHE A 201 -10.85 6.08 25.47
CA PHE A 201 -9.85 6.85 24.73
C PHE A 201 -10.43 7.50 23.49
N TYR A 202 -11.10 6.73 22.60
CA TYR A 202 -11.58 7.28 21.34
C TYR A 202 -12.71 8.31 21.53
N GLY A 203 -13.60 8.10 22.51
CA GLY A 203 -14.62 9.10 22.88
C GLY A 203 -13.99 10.46 23.20
N ARG A 204 -12.90 10.49 23.95
CA ARG A 204 -12.15 11.73 24.28
C ARG A 204 -11.52 12.39 23.04
N VAL A 205 -11.02 11.57 22.11
CA VAL A 205 -10.51 12.08 20.81
C VAL A 205 -11.64 12.78 20.05
N LEU A 206 -12.82 12.16 19.95
CA LEU A 206 -13.99 12.77 19.30
C LEU A 206 -14.37 14.10 19.96
N GLU A 207 -14.48 14.13 21.28
CA GLU A 207 -14.81 15.36 22.06
C GLU A 207 -13.79 16.48 21.83
N SER A 208 -12.50 16.14 21.74
CA SER A 208 -11.43 17.13 21.57
C SER A 208 -11.27 17.66 20.15
N LYS A 209 -11.65 16.87 19.12
CA LYS A 209 -11.37 17.17 17.71
C LYS A 209 -12.58 17.64 16.91
N ILE A 210 -13.79 17.35 17.35
CA ILE A 210 -15.01 17.61 16.60
C ILE A 210 -15.86 18.65 17.31
N ASP A 211 -16.10 19.79 16.65
CA ASP A 211 -17.04 20.84 17.05
C ASP A 211 -17.88 21.23 15.82
N ILE A 212 -19.17 20.85 15.82
CA ILE A 212 -20.10 21.11 14.70
C ILE A 212 -21.18 22.10 15.14
N LYS A 213 -21.16 23.28 14.53
CA LYS A 213 -22.11 24.38 14.85
C LYS A 213 -23.24 24.49 13.85
N GLU A 214 -22.98 24.19 12.59
CA GLU A 214 -23.87 24.33 11.44
C GLU A 214 -24.10 22.99 10.77
N LYS A 215 -25.11 22.92 9.87
CA LYS A 215 -25.37 21.73 9.05
C LYS A 215 -24.09 21.28 8.31
N THR A 216 -23.66 20.06 8.58
CA THR A 216 -22.39 19.49 8.10
C THR A 216 -22.61 18.10 7.52
N LEU A 217 -22.15 17.88 6.29
CA LEU A 217 -21.99 16.53 5.73
C LEU A 217 -20.76 15.88 6.36
N VAL A 218 -20.95 14.73 6.99
CA VAL A 218 -19.85 13.96 7.57
C VAL A 218 -19.61 12.71 6.74
N CYS A 219 -18.44 12.62 6.10
CA CYS A 219 -18.01 11.49 5.30
C CYS A 219 -17.02 10.61 6.11
N ILE A 220 -17.43 9.41 6.47
CA ILE A 220 -16.59 8.48 7.22
C ILE A 220 -16.06 7.41 6.26
N SER A 221 -14.74 7.33 6.16
CA SER A 221 -14.08 6.33 5.32
C SER A 221 -13.96 5.01 6.06
N VAL A 222 -14.54 3.94 5.52
CA VAL A 222 -14.47 2.57 6.07
C VAL A 222 -13.73 1.68 5.04
N PRO A 223 -12.39 1.77 4.98
CA PRO A 223 -11.63 1.03 3.99
C PRO A 223 -11.57 -0.48 4.24
N PHE A 224 -11.59 -0.89 5.52
CA PHE A 224 -11.35 -2.26 5.96
C PHE A 224 -12.32 -2.66 7.05
N ALA A 225 -12.49 -3.97 7.27
CA ALA A 225 -13.37 -4.52 8.31
C ALA A 225 -13.09 -3.91 9.70
N GLY A 226 -11.82 -3.79 10.07
CA GLY A 226 -11.43 -3.26 11.37
C GLY A 226 -11.79 -1.81 11.66
N THR A 227 -12.03 -1.01 10.63
CA THR A 227 -12.46 0.38 10.79
C THR A 227 -13.98 0.52 10.94
N PHE A 228 -14.75 -0.57 10.74
CA PHE A 228 -16.21 -0.50 10.73
C PHE A 228 -16.79 -0.26 12.13
N THR A 229 -16.36 -1.00 13.15
CA THR A 229 -16.82 -0.79 14.53
C THR A 229 -16.53 0.63 15.04
N PRO A 230 -15.31 1.18 14.89
CA PRO A 230 -15.06 2.59 15.21
C PRO A 230 -15.85 3.59 14.36
N ALA A 231 -16.16 3.27 13.11
CA ALA A 231 -17.04 4.12 12.29
C ALA A 231 -18.47 4.15 12.83
N LEU A 232 -19.00 3.00 13.28
CA LEU A 232 -20.30 2.92 13.96
C LEU A 232 -20.29 3.72 15.27
N PHE A 233 -19.24 3.58 16.10
CA PHE A 233 -19.07 4.37 17.31
C PHE A 233 -19.09 5.88 17.00
N THR A 234 -18.31 6.31 15.98
CA THR A 234 -18.27 7.70 15.54
C THR A 234 -19.63 8.20 15.07
N GLY A 235 -20.33 7.39 14.25
CA GLY A 235 -21.65 7.75 13.75
C GLY A 235 -22.69 7.92 14.86
N ARG A 236 -22.73 7.00 15.82
CA ARG A 236 -23.58 7.09 17.02
C ARG A 236 -23.26 8.36 17.82
N TRP A 237 -21.99 8.56 18.15
CA TRP A 237 -21.53 9.71 18.91
C TRP A 237 -21.91 11.05 18.24
N LEU A 238 -21.75 11.13 16.92
CA LEU A 238 -22.14 12.32 16.13
C LEU A 238 -23.66 12.58 16.20
N LYS A 239 -24.48 11.53 16.03
CA LYS A 239 -25.95 11.67 16.11
C LYS A 239 -26.42 12.07 17.51
N GLU A 240 -25.83 11.52 18.55
CA GLU A 240 -26.15 11.83 19.93
C GLU A 240 -25.78 13.29 20.32
N ASN A 241 -24.65 13.81 19.81
CA ASN A 241 -24.16 15.13 20.18
C ASN A 241 -24.65 16.27 19.27
N PHE A 242 -24.92 15.99 18.00
CA PHE A 242 -25.25 17.04 17.00
C PHE A 242 -26.62 16.87 16.34
N GLY A 243 -27.26 15.72 16.46
CA GLY A 243 -28.62 15.49 15.96
C GLY A 243 -28.78 15.77 14.47
N ASP A 244 -29.75 16.62 14.15
CA ASP A 244 -30.12 17.02 12.79
C ASP A 244 -29.12 17.97 12.09
N LYS A 245 -28.08 18.42 12.80
CA LYS A 245 -26.99 19.20 12.22
C LYS A 245 -26.04 18.36 11.36
N VAL A 246 -26.07 17.04 11.47
CA VAL A 246 -25.18 16.15 10.73
C VAL A 246 -25.95 15.26 9.77
N TYR A 247 -25.39 15.04 8.58
CA TYR A 247 -25.76 13.98 7.68
C TYR A 247 -24.53 13.10 7.49
N ILE A 248 -24.63 11.83 7.91
CA ILE A 248 -23.49 10.93 7.98
C ILE A 248 -23.55 9.97 6.81
N THR A 249 -22.44 9.83 6.08
CA THR A 249 -22.30 8.88 5.00
C THR A 249 -21.06 8.00 5.21
N PHE A 250 -21.20 6.70 5.03
CA PHE A 250 -20.07 5.76 5.01
C PHE A 250 -19.68 5.44 3.57
N GLY A 251 -18.39 5.39 3.30
CA GLY A 251 -17.82 4.96 2.03
C GLY A 251 -16.51 4.20 2.24
N GLY A 252 -15.92 3.71 1.17
CA GLY A 252 -14.64 2.99 1.19
C GLY A 252 -14.76 1.50 0.84
N GLY A 253 -13.62 0.79 0.89
CA GLY A 253 -13.51 -0.60 0.41
C GLY A 253 -14.50 -1.56 1.06
N PHE A 254 -14.62 -1.53 2.40
CA PHE A 254 -15.52 -2.39 3.15
C PHE A 254 -17.00 -2.13 2.79
N VAL A 255 -17.37 -0.87 2.60
CA VAL A 255 -18.73 -0.52 2.14
C VAL A 255 -19.00 -1.09 0.75
N ASN A 256 -18.00 -1.07 -0.14
CA ASN A 256 -18.12 -1.58 -1.50
C ASN A 256 -18.22 -3.11 -1.56
N THR A 257 -17.52 -3.82 -0.70
CA THR A 257 -17.43 -5.28 -0.75
C THR A 257 -18.46 -5.98 0.13
N GLU A 258 -18.75 -5.43 1.32
CA GLU A 258 -19.56 -6.11 2.34
C GLU A 258 -20.95 -5.50 2.54
N LEU A 259 -21.17 -4.23 2.19
CA LEU A 259 -22.41 -3.51 2.52
C LEU A 259 -23.27 -3.11 1.30
N ARG A 260 -22.93 -3.57 0.07
CA ARG A 260 -23.70 -3.19 -1.14
C ARG A 260 -25.17 -3.61 -1.11
N ASP A 261 -25.44 -4.78 -0.57
CA ASP A 261 -26.77 -5.40 -0.60
C ASP A 261 -27.52 -5.29 0.72
N ILE A 262 -27.14 -4.31 1.54
CA ILE A 262 -27.69 -4.15 2.88
C ILE A 262 -29.20 -3.97 2.88
N ASP A 263 -29.88 -4.68 3.81
CA ASP A 263 -31.33 -4.59 4.05
C ASP A 263 -31.68 -4.28 5.53
N ASP A 264 -30.67 -4.18 6.41
CA ASP A 264 -30.93 -3.96 7.83
C ASP A 264 -31.03 -2.47 8.17
N THR A 265 -32.24 -2.03 8.55
CA THR A 265 -32.52 -0.65 8.92
C THR A 265 -31.86 -0.20 10.22
N ALA A 266 -31.35 -1.14 11.04
CA ALA A 266 -30.63 -0.82 12.28
C ALA A 266 -29.37 0.01 12.04
N LEU A 267 -28.78 -0.09 10.84
CA LEU A 267 -27.65 0.75 10.45
C LEU A 267 -27.98 2.25 10.45
N GLY A 268 -29.26 2.61 10.34
CA GLY A 268 -29.73 4.00 10.46
C GLY A 268 -29.44 4.67 11.80
N ARG A 269 -29.10 3.92 12.85
CA ARG A 269 -28.64 4.46 14.12
C ARG A 269 -27.24 5.10 14.03
N TYR A 270 -26.48 4.77 12.98
CA TYR A 270 -25.07 5.09 12.85
C TYR A 270 -24.76 5.95 11.61
N THR A 271 -25.49 5.73 10.53
CA THR A 271 -25.27 6.46 9.27
C THR A 271 -26.60 6.74 8.57
N ASP A 272 -26.63 7.77 7.73
CA ASP A 272 -27.79 8.15 6.94
C ASP A 272 -27.69 7.63 5.50
N SER A 273 -26.46 7.29 5.05
CA SER A 273 -26.26 6.72 3.71
C SER A 273 -24.97 5.93 3.59
N LEU A 274 -24.92 5.11 2.54
CA LEU A 274 -23.73 4.40 2.04
C LEU A 274 -23.41 4.91 0.65
N SER A 275 -22.20 5.43 0.46
CA SER A 275 -21.68 5.90 -0.84
C SER A 275 -20.74 4.84 -1.41
N TYR A 276 -21.00 4.43 -2.64
CA TYR A 276 -20.25 3.36 -3.30
C TYR A 276 -19.21 3.89 -4.29
N ASP A 277 -18.22 3.06 -4.56
CA ASP A 277 -17.16 3.25 -5.56
C ASP A 277 -16.32 4.52 -5.25
N ARG A 278 -16.07 5.38 -6.24
CA ARG A 278 -15.27 6.61 -6.09
C ARG A 278 -15.94 7.72 -5.26
N GLY A 279 -17.25 7.64 -5.11
CA GLY A 279 -18.04 8.60 -4.35
C GLY A 279 -18.34 9.93 -5.07
N TYR A 280 -17.57 10.34 -6.07
CA TYR A 280 -17.73 11.66 -6.69
C TYR A 280 -19.11 11.86 -7.34
N GLY A 281 -19.57 10.86 -8.08
CA GLY A 281 -20.88 10.90 -8.72
C GLY A 281 -22.03 10.80 -7.72
N SER A 282 -21.89 10.01 -6.67
CA SER A 282 -22.92 9.87 -5.63
C SER A 282 -23.09 11.17 -4.82
N TYR A 283 -22.00 11.81 -4.42
CA TYR A 283 -22.09 13.10 -3.73
C TYR A 283 -22.66 14.20 -4.61
N LYS A 284 -22.24 14.26 -5.88
CA LYS A 284 -22.86 15.21 -6.83
C LYS A 284 -24.37 14.99 -6.94
N ALA A 285 -24.81 13.75 -7.14
CA ALA A 285 -26.23 13.44 -7.23
C ALA A 285 -26.99 13.77 -5.94
N TRP A 286 -26.36 13.56 -4.77
CA TRP A 286 -26.94 13.95 -3.49
C TRP A 286 -27.08 15.46 -3.34
N PHE A 287 -26.09 16.26 -3.76
CA PHE A 287 -26.20 17.72 -3.77
C PHE A 287 -27.28 18.20 -4.74
N ASP A 288 -27.32 17.65 -5.94
CA ASP A 288 -28.31 17.99 -6.97
C ASP A 288 -29.76 17.66 -6.53
N SER A 289 -29.93 16.65 -5.65
CA SER A 289 -31.24 16.29 -5.07
C SER A 289 -31.70 17.22 -3.94
N GLY A 290 -30.93 18.24 -3.60
CA GLY A 290 -31.26 19.22 -2.54
C GLY A 290 -30.65 18.92 -1.17
N ALA A 291 -29.81 17.88 -1.07
CA ALA A 291 -29.03 17.56 0.13
C ALA A 291 -29.87 17.50 1.43
N PHE A 292 -29.59 18.37 2.42
CA PHE A 292 -30.31 18.43 3.69
C PHE A 292 -31.75 18.92 3.60
N GLU A 293 -32.14 19.58 2.51
CA GLU A 293 -33.40 20.35 2.47
C GLU A 293 -34.55 19.58 1.81
N ASN A 294 -34.23 18.60 0.96
CA ASN A 294 -35.21 17.81 0.24
C ASN A 294 -34.92 16.32 0.36
N PHE A 295 -35.49 15.67 1.37
CA PHE A 295 -35.53 14.20 1.44
C PHE A 295 -36.56 13.65 0.45
N THR A 296 -36.21 13.66 -0.85
CA THR A 296 -37.04 12.97 -1.85
C THR A 296 -36.94 11.46 -1.69
N ASP A 297 -38.01 10.75 -2.07
CA ASP A 297 -38.02 9.28 -2.09
C ASP A 297 -37.27 8.68 -3.30
N GLU A 298 -36.63 9.51 -4.08
CA GLU A 298 -35.93 9.12 -5.30
C GLU A 298 -34.59 8.45 -4.97
N SER A 299 -34.29 7.39 -5.71
CA SER A 299 -33.00 6.71 -5.64
C SER A 299 -31.86 7.62 -6.16
N ILE A 300 -30.73 7.62 -5.49
CA ILE A 300 -29.54 8.42 -5.85
C ILE A 300 -28.48 7.52 -6.47
N TYR A 301 -27.76 8.04 -7.46
CA TYR A 301 -26.68 7.34 -8.12
C TYR A 301 -25.59 6.90 -7.12
N LYS A 302 -25.32 5.60 -7.08
CA LYS A 302 -24.34 4.94 -6.22
C LYS A 302 -24.41 5.36 -4.73
N MET A 303 -25.62 5.67 -4.24
CA MET A 303 -25.86 6.00 -2.84
C MET A 303 -27.13 5.35 -2.31
N THR A 304 -26.99 4.38 -1.43
CA THR A 304 -28.10 3.84 -0.63
C THR A 304 -28.37 4.75 0.55
N ARG A 305 -29.62 5.17 0.75
CA ARG A 305 -30.04 6.04 1.85
C ARG A 305 -30.86 5.29 2.89
N ILE A 306 -30.66 5.65 4.14
CA ILE A 306 -31.39 5.11 5.29
C ILE A 306 -32.19 6.25 5.89
N VAL A 307 -33.49 6.26 5.61
CA VAL A 307 -34.34 7.43 5.83
C VAL A 307 -35.36 7.17 6.96
N PRO A 308 -35.46 8.04 7.96
CA PRO A 308 -36.55 7.96 8.95
C PRO A 308 -37.88 8.29 8.31
N CYS A 309 -38.91 7.53 8.65
CA CYS A 309 -40.29 7.75 8.23
C CYS A 309 -41.06 8.56 9.27
N SER A 310 -42.17 9.20 8.85
CA SER A 310 -43.03 9.98 9.73
C SER A 310 -43.73 9.18 10.85
N ASP A 311 -43.82 7.87 10.69
CA ASP A 311 -44.36 6.95 11.69
C ASP A 311 -43.30 6.42 12.69
N GLY A 312 -42.06 6.92 12.61
CA GLY A 312 -40.94 6.50 13.44
C GLY A 312 -40.21 5.24 12.94
N SER A 313 -40.66 4.62 11.87
CA SER A 313 -39.94 3.55 11.20
C SER A 313 -38.77 4.08 10.37
N VAL A 314 -37.88 3.18 9.96
CA VAL A 314 -36.75 3.50 9.09
C VAL A 314 -36.85 2.65 7.82
N ARG A 315 -36.63 3.24 6.67
CA ARG A 315 -36.60 2.53 5.37
C ARG A 315 -35.29 2.73 4.64
N ILE A 316 -34.96 1.77 3.80
CA ILE A 316 -33.79 1.81 2.94
C ILE A 316 -34.23 2.15 1.52
N ILE A 317 -33.64 3.19 0.95
CA ILE A 317 -33.79 3.57 -0.46
C ILE A 317 -32.52 3.14 -1.19
N LYS A 318 -32.64 2.07 -1.98
CA LYS A 318 -31.50 1.50 -2.70
C LYS A 318 -30.93 2.46 -3.74
N ALA A 319 -29.62 2.38 -3.95
CA ALA A 319 -28.90 3.11 -4.99
C ALA A 319 -29.35 2.71 -6.39
N ILE A 320 -29.31 3.65 -7.34
CA ILE A 320 -29.22 3.33 -8.76
C ILE A 320 -27.75 3.29 -9.19
N HIS A 321 -27.39 2.37 -10.06
CA HIS A 321 -26.01 2.18 -10.49
C HIS A 321 -25.73 2.71 -11.90
N GLU A 322 -26.77 3.10 -12.64
CA GLU A 322 -26.67 3.59 -14.01
C GLU A 322 -27.09 5.07 -14.09
N SER A 323 -26.16 5.93 -14.51
CA SER A 323 -26.41 7.32 -14.85
C SER A 323 -25.26 7.84 -15.70
N SER A 324 -25.49 8.01 -17.00
CA SER A 324 -24.47 8.48 -17.95
C SER A 324 -23.89 9.84 -17.56
N ALA A 325 -24.73 10.73 -17.00
CA ALA A 325 -24.29 12.06 -16.58
C ALA A 325 -23.38 12.00 -15.34
N CYS A 326 -23.76 11.21 -14.32
CA CYS A 326 -22.94 11.03 -13.11
C CYS A 326 -21.66 10.25 -13.42
N GLU A 327 -21.71 9.23 -14.27
CA GLU A 327 -20.53 8.47 -14.68
C GLU A 327 -19.53 9.36 -15.46
N LYS A 328 -20.02 10.17 -16.39
CA LYS A 328 -19.18 11.12 -17.12
C LYS A 328 -18.50 12.09 -16.16
N PHE A 329 -19.25 12.68 -15.23
CA PHE A 329 -18.73 13.58 -14.21
C PHE A 329 -17.68 12.87 -13.33
N GLU A 330 -17.99 11.67 -12.85
CA GLU A 330 -17.08 10.85 -12.02
C GLU A 330 -15.75 10.57 -12.73
N ASN A 331 -15.79 10.27 -14.03
CA ASN A 331 -14.61 10.06 -14.88
C ASN A 331 -13.79 11.35 -15.04
N GLU A 332 -14.42 12.48 -15.30
CA GLU A 332 -13.74 13.79 -15.43
C GLU A 332 -13.04 14.18 -14.12
N ILE A 333 -13.70 13.98 -12.97
CA ILE A 333 -13.08 14.22 -11.66
C ILE A 333 -11.93 13.26 -11.42
N THR A 334 -12.09 11.98 -11.69
CA THR A 334 -11.02 10.98 -11.49
C THR A 334 -9.75 11.33 -12.28
N GLU A 335 -9.88 11.87 -13.48
CA GLU A 335 -8.74 12.31 -14.31
C GLU A 335 -8.08 13.60 -13.81
N SER A 336 -8.82 14.50 -13.16
CA SER A 336 -8.36 15.85 -12.81
C SER A 336 -8.07 16.06 -11.34
N ASN A 337 -8.72 15.32 -10.44
CA ASN A 337 -8.61 15.51 -9.00
C ASN A 337 -7.22 15.08 -8.50
N VAL A 338 -6.64 15.86 -7.62
CA VAL A 338 -5.35 15.62 -6.98
C VAL A 338 -5.52 15.64 -5.46
N PRO A 339 -4.81 14.83 -4.69
CA PRO A 339 -5.00 14.77 -3.24
C PRO A 339 -4.56 16.07 -2.56
N ASP A 340 -5.28 16.48 -1.51
CA ASP A 340 -4.98 17.65 -0.66
C ASP A 340 -4.68 17.19 0.77
N TYR A 341 -3.41 17.21 1.15
CA TYR A 341 -2.90 16.81 2.47
C TYR A 341 -2.74 17.99 3.45
N SER A 342 -3.25 19.17 3.14
CA SER A 342 -2.99 20.38 3.94
C SER A 342 -3.53 20.34 5.39
N ASP A 343 -4.39 19.37 5.75
CA ASP A 343 -4.84 19.15 7.13
C ASP A 343 -3.97 18.13 7.91
N ILE A 344 -3.03 17.48 7.24
CA ILE A 344 -2.25 16.38 7.80
C ILE A 344 -0.88 16.85 8.27
N ASP A 345 -0.56 16.51 9.50
CA ASP A 345 0.77 16.64 10.06
C ASP A 345 1.51 15.30 9.98
N PHE A 346 2.37 15.15 8.98
CA PHE A 346 3.14 13.93 8.74
C PHE A 346 4.13 13.60 9.85
N SER A 347 4.50 14.56 10.71
CA SER A 347 5.37 14.32 11.85
C SER A 347 4.74 13.47 12.95
N LYS A 348 3.40 13.32 12.94
CA LYS A 348 2.68 12.47 13.85
C LYS A 348 2.70 10.98 13.50
N TYR A 349 3.10 10.61 12.29
CA TYR A 349 3.02 9.22 11.82
C TYR A 349 4.27 8.42 12.21
N PRO A 350 4.14 7.39 13.08
CA PRO A 350 5.26 6.59 13.53
C PRO A 350 5.88 5.77 12.38
N ARG A 351 7.18 5.85 12.24
CA ARG A 351 7.97 5.06 11.27
C ARG A 351 8.36 3.75 11.93
N VAL A 352 7.43 2.83 12.00
CA VAL A 352 7.66 1.52 12.63
C VAL A 352 8.64 0.69 11.80
N ALA A 353 9.55 0.02 12.46
CA ALA A 353 10.58 -0.79 11.84
C ALA A 353 10.67 -2.16 12.51
N ASP A 354 10.14 -3.17 11.88
CA ASP A 354 10.01 -4.50 12.46
C ASP A 354 10.63 -5.62 11.63
N ASP A 355 11.24 -5.28 10.50
CA ASP A 355 11.90 -6.22 9.63
C ASP A 355 13.23 -5.64 9.12
N THR A 356 14.21 -6.51 8.90
CA THR A 356 15.51 -6.15 8.29
C THR A 356 15.45 -6.16 6.76
N ASN A 357 14.39 -6.74 6.18
CA ASN A 357 14.23 -6.80 4.74
C ASN A 357 14.00 -5.40 4.15
N PRO A 358 14.83 -4.92 3.21
CA PRO A 358 14.76 -3.55 2.70
C PRO A 358 13.42 -3.19 2.07
N MET A 359 12.76 -4.12 1.39
CA MET A 359 11.49 -3.84 0.73
C MET A 359 10.33 -3.76 1.73
N GLN A 360 10.32 -4.60 2.75
CA GLN A 360 9.31 -4.54 3.80
C GLN A 360 9.47 -3.27 4.63
N ARG A 361 10.70 -2.86 4.93
CA ARG A 361 10.98 -1.59 5.57
C ARG A 361 10.56 -0.40 4.73
N LEU A 362 10.66 -0.48 3.42
CA LEU A 362 10.18 0.58 2.54
C LEU A 362 8.70 0.90 2.78
N TRP A 363 7.87 -0.10 3.06
CA TRP A 363 6.45 0.10 3.34
C TRP A 363 6.18 0.71 4.71
N SER A 364 6.87 0.24 5.74
CA SER A 364 6.57 0.56 7.15
C SER A 364 7.35 1.75 7.68
N ASP A 365 8.53 2.04 7.14
CA ASP A 365 9.52 2.98 7.64
C ASP A 365 9.36 4.41 7.08
N GLY A 366 8.50 4.60 6.10
CA GLY A 366 8.29 5.89 5.45
C GLY A 366 6.95 6.55 5.80
N ALA A 367 6.99 7.85 6.08
CA ALA A 367 5.78 8.68 6.13
C ALA A 367 5.39 9.06 4.69
N TRP A 368 4.80 8.12 3.98
CA TRP A 368 4.49 8.25 2.56
C TRP A 368 3.29 9.14 2.29
N MET A 369 3.44 10.09 1.37
CA MET A 369 2.31 10.74 0.74
C MET A 369 1.71 9.79 -0.29
N LYS A 370 0.43 9.43 -0.15
CA LYS A 370 -0.23 8.44 -1.01
C LYS A 370 -0.98 9.11 -2.16
N ALA A 371 -0.83 8.58 -3.36
CA ALA A 371 -1.54 9.02 -4.56
C ALA A 371 -1.74 7.84 -5.52
N TYR A 372 -2.45 8.04 -6.61
CA TYR A 372 -2.52 7.08 -7.72
C TYR A 372 -2.28 7.77 -9.07
N LEU A 373 -1.59 7.09 -9.96
CA LEU A 373 -1.38 7.50 -11.35
C LEU A 373 -2.60 7.18 -12.22
N ALA A 374 -3.34 6.15 -11.83
CA ALA A 374 -4.59 5.76 -12.46
C ALA A 374 -5.52 5.10 -11.44
N HIS A 375 -6.82 5.34 -11.58
CA HIS A 375 -7.85 4.55 -10.92
C HIS A 375 -8.12 3.29 -11.71
N GLY A 376 -8.32 2.17 -11.02
CA GLY A 376 -8.58 0.88 -11.64
C GLY A 376 -7.36 0.21 -12.28
N CYS A 377 -7.51 -1.04 -12.69
CA CYS A 377 -6.45 -1.81 -13.32
C CYS A 377 -6.60 -1.79 -14.84
N TYR A 378 -5.54 -1.42 -15.57
CA TYR A 378 -5.59 -1.41 -17.05
C TYR A 378 -5.73 -2.81 -17.68
N TRP A 379 -5.41 -3.87 -16.93
CA TRP A 379 -5.60 -5.25 -17.38
C TRP A 379 -7.01 -5.79 -17.05
N HIS A 380 -7.47 -5.67 -15.80
CA HIS A 380 -8.78 -6.07 -15.25
C HIS A 380 -9.34 -7.40 -15.77
N ARG A 381 -8.49 -8.43 -16.03
CA ARG A 381 -8.89 -9.73 -16.60
C ARG A 381 -8.47 -10.93 -15.77
N CYS A 382 -7.76 -10.71 -14.65
CA CYS A 382 -7.36 -11.83 -13.79
C CYS A 382 -8.59 -12.52 -13.21
N ALA A 383 -8.58 -13.85 -13.21
CA ALA A 383 -9.75 -14.62 -12.81
C ALA A 383 -10.09 -14.48 -11.31
N PHE A 384 -9.07 -14.24 -10.48
CA PHE A 384 -9.21 -14.07 -9.04
C PHE A 384 -9.56 -12.65 -8.59
N CYS A 385 -9.41 -11.64 -9.48
CA CYS A 385 -9.67 -10.24 -9.13
C CYS A 385 -11.17 -9.91 -9.12
N ASP A 386 -11.54 -8.93 -8.28
CA ASP A 386 -12.89 -8.38 -8.11
C ASP A 386 -13.31 -7.51 -9.30
N THR A 387 -13.34 -8.11 -10.50
CA THR A 387 -13.56 -7.40 -11.77
C THR A 387 -14.94 -6.79 -11.94
N THR A 388 -15.88 -7.07 -11.05
CA THR A 388 -17.20 -6.44 -11.04
C THR A 388 -17.22 -5.14 -10.23
N LEU A 389 -16.17 -4.84 -9.47
CA LEU A 389 -16.06 -3.61 -8.68
C LEU A 389 -15.33 -2.52 -9.44
N ASP A 390 -15.77 -1.29 -9.25
CA ASP A 390 -15.28 -0.08 -9.92
C ASP A 390 -13.77 0.11 -9.77
N TYR A 391 -13.22 -0.13 -8.59
CA TYR A 391 -11.78 0.06 -8.32
C TYR A 391 -10.86 -0.90 -9.10
N VAL A 392 -11.41 -1.97 -9.69
CA VAL A 392 -10.68 -2.86 -10.62
C VAL A 392 -11.06 -2.55 -12.07
N SER A 393 -12.37 -2.42 -12.36
CA SER A 393 -12.89 -2.40 -13.73
C SER A 393 -12.85 -1.04 -14.41
N SER A 394 -12.95 0.06 -13.65
CA SER A 394 -13.05 1.43 -14.19
C SER A 394 -11.69 2.09 -14.35
N TYR A 395 -10.91 1.65 -15.33
CA TYR A 395 -9.58 2.23 -15.58
C TYR A 395 -9.66 3.66 -16.10
N ARG A 396 -9.03 4.61 -15.36
CA ARG A 396 -8.87 6.02 -15.73
C ARG A 396 -7.51 6.55 -15.28
N MET A 397 -6.72 7.02 -16.23
CA MET A 397 -5.42 7.64 -15.94
C MET A 397 -5.61 9.10 -15.51
N THR A 398 -4.89 9.52 -14.47
CA THR A 398 -4.90 10.91 -14.01
C THR A 398 -4.13 11.81 -14.98
N ARG A 399 -4.35 13.12 -14.90
CA ARG A 399 -3.52 14.13 -15.61
C ARG A 399 -2.19 14.26 -14.87
N ILE A 400 -1.20 13.50 -15.34
CA ILE A 400 0.07 13.31 -14.64
C ILE A 400 0.79 14.63 -14.34
N GLU A 401 0.73 15.62 -15.23
CA GLU A 401 1.34 16.93 -15.02
C GLU A 401 0.74 17.67 -13.82
N ASN A 402 -0.59 17.62 -13.69
CA ASN A 402 -1.30 18.27 -12.57
C ASN A 402 -0.99 17.55 -11.26
N LEU A 403 -1.04 16.22 -11.27
CA LEU A 403 -0.70 15.38 -10.13
C LEU A 403 0.73 15.65 -9.67
N TYR A 404 1.70 15.57 -10.59
CA TYR A 404 3.10 15.84 -10.31
C TYR A 404 3.31 17.22 -9.67
N LYS A 405 2.75 18.28 -10.27
CA LYS A 405 2.86 19.66 -9.78
C LYS A 405 2.31 19.80 -8.36
N SER A 406 1.15 19.20 -8.09
CA SER A 406 0.52 19.22 -6.77
C SER A 406 1.36 18.46 -5.73
N LEU A 407 1.76 17.23 -6.03
CA LEU A 407 2.57 16.42 -5.11
C LEU A 407 3.92 17.05 -4.83
N SER A 408 4.64 17.56 -5.85
CA SER A 408 5.95 18.22 -5.67
C SER A 408 5.85 19.44 -4.76
N ARG A 409 4.75 20.21 -4.84
CA ARG A 409 4.51 21.34 -3.96
C ARG A 409 4.26 20.87 -2.53
N GLN A 410 3.34 19.93 -2.34
CA GLN A 410 2.95 19.42 -1.01
C GLN A 410 4.10 18.71 -0.30
N LEU A 411 4.94 17.93 -1.02
CA LEU A 411 6.15 17.33 -0.45
C LEU A 411 7.08 18.38 0.17
N LYS A 412 7.26 19.52 -0.50
CA LYS A 412 8.06 20.64 0.02
C LYS A 412 7.40 21.31 1.22
N GLU A 413 6.09 21.56 1.16
CA GLU A 413 5.32 22.19 2.24
C GLU A 413 5.35 21.36 3.53
N HIS A 414 5.27 20.02 3.43
CA HIS A 414 5.30 19.09 4.56
C HIS A 414 6.70 18.60 4.94
N GLY A 415 7.76 18.98 4.21
CA GLY A 415 9.11 18.46 4.43
C GLY A 415 9.24 16.95 4.15
N ASN A 416 8.29 16.37 3.44
CA ASN A 416 8.25 14.95 3.09
C ASN A 416 9.05 14.69 1.80
N ARG A 417 9.57 13.47 1.63
CA ARG A 417 10.39 13.09 0.46
C ARG A 417 9.92 11.82 -0.24
N GLY A 418 8.79 11.27 0.16
CA GLY A 418 8.35 9.98 -0.36
C GLY A 418 6.90 9.96 -0.80
N ILE A 419 6.66 9.30 -1.95
CA ILE A 419 5.32 9.03 -2.50
C ILE A 419 5.14 7.53 -2.60
N HIS A 420 4.00 7.05 -2.11
CA HIS A 420 3.51 5.70 -2.37
C HIS A 420 2.34 5.77 -3.35
N PHE A 421 2.53 5.29 -4.56
CA PHE A 421 1.44 5.14 -5.50
C PHE A 421 0.64 3.89 -5.19
N VAL A 422 -0.62 4.09 -4.81
CA VAL A 422 -1.56 3.04 -4.37
C VAL A 422 -2.42 2.50 -5.51
N ASP A 423 -1.91 2.54 -6.72
CA ASP A 423 -2.54 1.98 -7.91
C ASP A 423 -2.73 0.47 -7.77
N GLU A 424 -3.78 -0.09 -8.35
CA GLU A 424 -3.89 -1.55 -8.56
C GLU A 424 -2.74 -2.07 -9.46
N ALA A 425 -2.36 -1.28 -10.45
CA ALA A 425 -1.19 -1.46 -11.26
C ALA A 425 -0.81 -0.13 -11.92
N MET A 426 0.31 0.47 -11.55
CA MET A 426 0.81 1.70 -12.16
C MET A 426 0.98 1.55 -13.67
N PRO A 427 0.36 2.41 -14.50
CA PRO A 427 0.51 2.33 -15.95
C PRO A 427 1.94 2.71 -16.36
N PRO A 428 2.65 1.90 -17.15
CA PRO A 428 4.04 2.17 -17.55
C PRO A 428 4.24 3.55 -18.19
N LYS A 429 3.28 4.00 -19.03
CA LYS A 429 3.33 5.34 -19.64
C LYS A 429 3.26 6.47 -18.62
N ALA A 430 2.43 6.31 -17.58
CA ALA A 430 2.30 7.29 -16.51
C ALA A 430 3.56 7.33 -15.65
N MET A 431 4.16 6.17 -15.34
CA MET A 431 5.42 6.06 -14.61
C MET A 431 6.56 6.81 -15.34
N VAL A 432 6.73 6.57 -16.65
CA VAL A 432 7.72 7.27 -17.46
C VAL A 432 7.47 8.77 -17.48
N LYS A 433 6.22 9.19 -17.67
CA LYS A 433 5.87 10.62 -17.69
C LYS A 433 6.14 11.30 -16.35
N PHE A 434 5.85 10.64 -15.25
CA PHE A 434 6.12 11.13 -13.90
C PHE A 434 7.64 11.29 -13.65
N ALA A 435 8.43 10.28 -14.04
CA ALA A 435 9.88 10.32 -13.95
C ALA A 435 10.49 11.44 -14.83
N ASP A 436 9.97 11.64 -16.06
CA ASP A 436 10.42 12.71 -16.96
C ASP A 436 10.24 14.09 -16.34
N LEU A 437 9.08 14.34 -15.71
CA LEU A 437 8.80 15.59 -14.98
C LEU A 437 9.74 15.76 -13.77
N ALA A 438 9.97 14.71 -13.00
CA ALA A 438 10.86 14.74 -11.85
C ALA A 438 12.31 15.07 -12.24
N LEU A 439 12.79 14.47 -13.32
CA LEU A 439 14.12 14.74 -13.89
C LEU A 439 14.23 16.15 -14.46
N ALA A 440 13.20 16.63 -15.18
CA ALA A 440 13.16 17.97 -15.73
C ALA A 440 13.24 19.04 -14.63
N ASP A 441 12.53 18.85 -13.53
CA ASP A 441 12.53 19.75 -12.36
C ASP A 441 13.68 19.48 -11.39
N ARG A 442 14.54 18.49 -11.64
CA ARG A 442 15.64 18.07 -10.77
C ARG A 442 15.19 17.83 -9.32
N GLN A 443 14.03 17.20 -9.15
CA GLN A 443 13.50 16.89 -7.83
C GLN A 443 14.27 15.74 -7.18
N ASN A 444 14.36 15.79 -5.84
CA ASN A 444 15.02 14.77 -5.04
C ASN A 444 13.99 14.16 -4.06
N PHE A 445 13.02 13.44 -4.60
CA PHE A 445 12.08 12.62 -3.83
C PHE A 445 12.04 11.20 -4.38
N SER A 446 11.62 10.28 -3.54
CA SER A 446 11.49 8.86 -3.91
C SER A 446 10.03 8.48 -4.07
N TRP A 447 9.77 7.50 -4.92
CA TRP A 447 8.44 6.93 -5.09
C TRP A 447 8.50 5.42 -5.35
N TRP A 448 7.41 4.74 -5.05
CA TRP A 448 7.22 3.31 -5.27
C TRP A 448 5.74 2.98 -5.42
N GLY A 449 5.41 1.77 -5.86
CA GLY A 449 4.02 1.32 -5.97
C GLY A 449 3.87 0.00 -6.69
N ASN A 450 2.61 -0.39 -6.93
CA ASN A 450 2.28 -1.67 -7.53
C ASN A 450 2.37 -1.63 -9.06
N ILE A 451 2.89 -2.70 -9.63
CA ILE A 451 2.99 -2.91 -11.07
C ILE A 451 2.45 -4.29 -11.47
N ARG A 452 2.33 -4.51 -12.77
CA ARG A 452 2.26 -5.84 -13.36
C ARG A 452 3.61 -6.14 -14.01
N PHE A 453 4.20 -7.30 -13.72
CA PHE A 453 5.44 -7.70 -14.39
C PHE A 453 5.16 -8.00 -15.87
N GLU A 454 5.59 -7.12 -16.76
CA GLU A 454 5.31 -7.17 -18.19
C GLU A 454 6.58 -6.91 -19.01
N LYS A 455 6.60 -7.45 -20.24
CA LYS A 455 7.73 -7.30 -21.18
C LYS A 455 8.07 -5.87 -21.56
N VAL A 456 7.17 -4.89 -21.30
CA VAL A 456 7.39 -3.47 -21.60
C VAL A 456 8.52 -2.88 -20.76
N PHE A 457 8.75 -3.40 -19.56
CA PHE A 457 9.82 -2.93 -18.68
C PHE A 457 11.18 -3.38 -19.22
N THR A 458 11.85 -2.45 -19.89
CA THR A 458 13.21 -2.63 -20.42
C THR A 458 14.22 -2.07 -19.43
N ARG A 459 15.50 -2.43 -19.59
CA ARG A 459 16.58 -1.83 -18.79
C ARG A 459 16.60 -0.31 -18.89
N ASP A 460 16.55 0.24 -20.09
CA ASP A 460 16.52 1.69 -20.31
C ASP A 460 15.37 2.38 -19.57
N MET A 461 14.19 1.77 -19.61
CA MET A 461 13.02 2.29 -18.94
C MET A 461 13.19 2.22 -17.40
N ALA A 462 13.76 1.14 -16.88
CA ALA A 462 14.03 1.01 -15.44
C ALA A 462 15.07 2.03 -14.97
N ASP A 463 16.16 2.20 -15.71
CA ASP A 463 17.20 3.22 -15.44
C ASP A 463 16.61 4.64 -15.42
N PHE A 464 15.72 4.93 -16.37
CA PHE A 464 15.04 6.23 -16.42
C PHE A 464 14.15 6.49 -15.20
N MET A 465 13.35 5.50 -14.84
CA MET A 465 12.46 5.61 -13.68
C MET A 465 13.26 5.68 -12.37
N ALA A 466 14.35 4.91 -12.25
CA ALA A 466 15.25 4.99 -11.10
C ALA A 466 15.89 6.39 -10.96
N ALA A 467 16.39 6.95 -12.07
CA ALA A 467 16.90 8.31 -12.09
C ALA A 467 15.82 9.34 -11.72
N GLY A 468 14.56 9.10 -12.07
CA GLY A 468 13.39 9.90 -11.70
C GLY A 468 12.81 9.60 -10.32
N GLY A 469 13.51 8.81 -9.48
CA GLY A 469 13.16 8.58 -8.07
C GLY A 469 12.39 7.31 -7.75
N LEU A 470 12.18 6.40 -8.71
CA LEU A 470 11.59 5.07 -8.42
C LEU A 470 12.59 4.23 -7.63
N ILE A 471 12.22 3.80 -6.43
CA ILE A 471 13.10 3.02 -5.54
C ILE A 471 12.61 1.60 -5.29
N GLY A 472 11.35 1.31 -5.56
CA GLY A 472 10.78 -0.01 -5.36
C GLY A 472 9.52 -0.24 -6.18
N VAL A 473 9.29 -1.50 -6.52
CA VAL A 473 8.06 -1.96 -7.17
C VAL A 473 7.54 -3.20 -6.47
N SER A 474 6.22 -3.32 -6.39
CA SER A 474 5.58 -4.55 -5.96
C SER A 474 4.63 -5.06 -7.04
N GLY A 475 4.54 -6.37 -7.23
CA GLY A 475 3.70 -6.92 -8.27
C GLY A 475 3.32 -8.37 -8.07
N GLY A 476 2.17 -8.76 -8.60
CA GLY A 476 1.71 -10.13 -8.54
C GLY A 476 2.39 -11.01 -9.59
N ILE A 477 3.11 -12.04 -9.15
CA ILE A 477 3.46 -13.20 -9.98
C ILE A 477 2.33 -14.23 -9.88
N GLU A 478 1.76 -14.37 -8.68
CA GLU A 478 0.65 -15.22 -8.30
C GLU A 478 1.03 -16.71 -8.33
N ILE A 479 0.95 -17.37 -9.48
CA ILE A 479 1.33 -18.77 -9.66
C ILE A 479 2.48 -18.84 -10.66
N ALA A 480 3.69 -19.14 -10.19
CA ALA A 480 4.92 -19.01 -10.97
C ALA A 480 5.17 -20.22 -11.89
N THR A 481 4.14 -20.65 -12.64
CA THR A 481 4.19 -21.65 -13.70
C THR A 481 3.43 -21.15 -14.93
N GLY A 482 3.77 -21.63 -16.12
CA GLY A 482 3.07 -21.24 -17.36
C GLY A 482 1.59 -21.59 -17.30
N SER A 483 1.26 -22.86 -16.93
CA SER A 483 -0.12 -23.32 -16.76
C SER A 483 -0.88 -22.54 -15.68
N GLY A 484 -0.22 -22.18 -14.57
CA GLY A 484 -0.79 -21.39 -13.50
C GLY A 484 -1.17 -19.98 -13.96
N LEU A 485 -0.25 -19.29 -14.64
CA LEU A 485 -0.49 -17.94 -15.18
C LEU A 485 -1.64 -17.91 -16.19
N ASP A 486 -1.73 -18.94 -17.02
CA ASP A 486 -2.82 -19.08 -17.98
C ASP A 486 -4.16 -19.33 -17.28
N SER A 487 -4.20 -20.23 -16.27
CA SER A 487 -5.41 -20.56 -15.51
C SER A 487 -6.05 -19.36 -14.84
N ILE A 488 -5.22 -18.43 -14.33
CA ILE A 488 -5.69 -17.19 -13.69
C ILE A 488 -5.85 -16.02 -14.67
N SER A 489 -5.63 -16.23 -15.96
CA SER A 489 -5.70 -15.19 -17.02
C SER A 489 -4.81 -13.98 -16.71
N LYS A 490 -3.59 -14.22 -16.18
CA LYS A 490 -2.66 -13.15 -15.78
C LYS A 490 -2.17 -12.33 -16.97
N GLY A 491 -2.08 -12.93 -18.17
CA GLY A 491 -1.69 -12.24 -19.40
C GLY A 491 -0.21 -11.86 -19.47
N THR A 492 0.64 -12.58 -18.75
CA THR A 492 2.11 -12.48 -18.78
C THR A 492 2.69 -13.89 -18.70
N ASP A 493 3.98 -14.03 -18.96
CA ASP A 493 4.72 -15.29 -18.89
C ASP A 493 5.98 -15.13 -18.02
N ILE A 494 6.60 -16.26 -17.64
CA ILE A 494 7.77 -16.25 -16.76
C ILE A 494 8.95 -15.48 -17.36
N ASN A 495 9.17 -15.54 -18.69
CA ASN A 495 10.26 -14.80 -19.32
C ASN A 495 10.03 -13.29 -19.20
N SER A 496 8.79 -12.82 -19.37
CA SER A 496 8.41 -11.42 -19.21
C SER A 496 8.58 -10.94 -17.75
N ILE A 497 8.25 -11.81 -16.77
CA ILE A 497 8.46 -11.55 -15.34
C ILE A 497 9.96 -11.43 -15.05
N VAL A 498 10.78 -12.39 -15.49
CA VAL A 498 12.24 -12.38 -15.30
C VAL A 498 12.85 -11.14 -15.94
N LYS A 499 12.45 -10.81 -17.18
CA LYS A 499 12.91 -9.60 -17.88
C LYS A 499 12.64 -8.33 -17.08
N ALA A 500 11.44 -8.17 -16.54
CA ALA A 500 11.08 -7.00 -15.71
C ALA A 500 11.91 -6.97 -14.42
N CYS A 501 12.03 -8.10 -13.72
CA CYS A 501 12.84 -8.21 -12.51
C CYS A 501 14.32 -7.88 -12.77
N CYS A 502 14.92 -8.44 -13.83
CA CYS A 502 16.30 -8.11 -14.23
C CYS A 502 16.47 -6.61 -14.47
N ALA A 503 15.56 -6.01 -15.26
CA ALA A 503 15.62 -4.58 -15.58
C ALA A 503 15.58 -3.71 -14.32
N PHE A 504 14.69 -4.02 -13.37
CA PHE A 504 14.57 -3.29 -12.11
C PHE A 504 15.77 -3.51 -11.20
N LYS A 505 16.19 -4.76 -11.00
CA LYS A 505 17.34 -5.06 -10.13
C LYS A 505 18.64 -4.46 -10.65
N GLU A 506 18.90 -4.52 -11.95
CA GLU A 506 20.06 -3.87 -12.56
C GLU A 506 20.01 -2.34 -12.42
N ALA A 507 18.83 -1.72 -12.37
CA ALA A 507 18.65 -0.29 -12.12
C ALA A 507 18.68 0.10 -10.63
N GLY A 508 18.88 -0.86 -9.72
CA GLY A 508 18.93 -0.62 -8.28
C GLY A 508 17.55 -0.45 -7.61
N ILE A 509 16.48 -0.87 -8.29
CA ILE A 509 15.10 -0.81 -7.78
C ILE A 509 14.79 -2.08 -7.02
N LEU A 510 14.20 -1.93 -5.82
CA LEU A 510 13.73 -3.04 -5.00
C LEU A 510 12.51 -3.72 -5.65
N VAL A 511 12.45 -5.04 -5.59
CA VAL A 511 11.38 -5.84 -6.21
C VAL A 511 10.70 -6.73 -5.18
N HIS A 512 9.40 -6.51 -4.99
CA HIS A 512 8.52 -7.35 -4.19
C HIS A 512 7.54 -8.12 -5.07
N ALA A 513 7.25 -9.38 -4.70
CA ALA A 513 6.30 -10.22 -5.41
C ALA A 513 5.15 -10.70 -4.50
N TYR A 514 3.94 -10.77 -5.06
CA TYR A 514 2.81 -11.46 -4.45
C TYR A 514 2.63 -12.82 -5.12
N MET A 515 2.46 -13.86 -4.29
CA MET A 515 2.20 -15.23 -4.71
C MET A 515 0.87 -15.71 -4.16
N ILE A 516 0.19 -16.55 -4.92
CA ILE A 516 -1.07 -17.21 -4.51
C ILE A 516 -0.84 -18.72 -4.53
N TYR A 517 -1.40 -19.42 -3.54
CA TYR A 517 -1.53 -20.87 -3.52
C TYR A 517 -2.95 -21.28 -3.14
N GLY A 518 -3.35 -22.48 -3.54
CA GLY A 518 -4.70 -22.98 -3.28
C GLY A 518 -5.76 -22.43 -4.25
N TYR A 519 -5.35 -21.92 -5.41
CA TYR A 519 -6.28 -21.52 -6.45
C TYR A 519 -7.11 -22.72 -6.93
N PHE A 520 -8.35 -22.44 -7.37
CA PHE A 520 -9.22 -23.49 -7.89
C PHE A 520 -8.56 -24.26 -9.05
N GLY A 521 -8.51 -25.58 -8.94
CA GLY A 521 -7.86 -26.45 -9.92
C GLY A 521 -6.34 -26.61 -9.78
N GLU A 522 -5.66 -25.79 -8.95
CA GLU A 522 -4.22 -25.94 -8.68
C GLU A 522 -3.91 -27.31 -8.06
N THR A 523 -2.83 -27.93 -8.48
CA THR A 523 -2.35 -29.25 -7.96
C THR A 523 -1.17 -29.07 -7.02
N GLU A 524 -0.86 -30.09 -6.22
CA GLU A 524 0.37 -30.12 -5.40
C GLU A 524 1.63 -29.96 -6.26
N GLN A 525 1.62 -30.47 -7.49
CA GLN A 525 2.72 -30.30 -8.44
C GLN A 525 2.89 -28.85 -8.87
N ASP A 526 1.79 -28.14 -9.11
CA ASP A 526 1.83 -26.71 -9.49
C ASP A 526 2.38 -25.87 -8.34
N THR A 527 1.95 -26.11 -7.10
CA THR A 527 2.45 -25.41 -5.90
C THR A 527 3.95 -25.64 -5.73
N ILE A 528 4.45 -26.89 -5.85
CA ILE A 528 5.87 -27.22 -5.73
C ILE A 528 6.68 -26.61 -6.90
N ASN A 529 6.16 -26.62 -8.11
CA ASN A 529 6.79 -25.99 -9.27
C ASN A 529 6.85 -24.48 -9.10
N SER A 530 5.78 -23.84 -8.63
CA SER A 530 5.73 -22.42 -8.33
C SER A 530 6.76 -22.03 -7.26
N MET A 531 6.86 -22.84 -6.21
CA MET A 531 7.86 -22.68 -5.16
C MET A 531 9.31 -22.82 -5.68
N GLU A 532 9.58 -23.78 -6.57
CA GLU A 532 10.91 -23.96 -7.18
C GLU A 532 11.28 -22.79 -8.09
N THR A 533 10.33 -22.28 -8.89
CA THR A 533 10.55 -21.08 -9.71
C THR A 533 10.89 -19.89 -8.82
N LEU A 534 10.14 -19.70 -7.73
CA LEU A 534 10.38 -18.62 -6.76
C LEU A 534 11.76 -18.75 -6.10
N ARG A 535 12.16 -19.97 -5.69
CA ARG A 535 13.50 -20.24 -5.13
C ARG A 535 14.61 -19.83 -6.10
N GLN A 536 14.45 -20.17 -7.41
CA GLN A 536 15.43 -19.78 -8.43
C GLN A 536 15.47 -18.27 -8.65
N LEU A 537 14.34 -17.55 -8.59
CA LEU A 537 14.31 -16.10 -8.64
C LEU A 537 15.09 -15.45 -7.49
N TYR A 538 14.94 -15.97 -6.26
CA TYR A 538 15.72 -15.52 -5.11
C TYR A 538 17.21 -15.88 -5.25
N ALA A 539 17.52 -17.11 -5.69
CA ALA A 539 18.91 -17.52 -5.91
C ALA A 539 19.63 -16.66 -6.97
N ALA A 540 18.89 -16.16 -7.95
CA ALA A 540 19.40 -15.23 -8.97
C ALA A 540 19.39 -13.74 -8.50
N GLY A 541 18.96 -13.44 -7.28
CA GLY A 541 18.90 -12.08 -6.75
C GLY A 541 17.86 -11.16 -7.43
N LEU A 542 16.83 -11.76 -8.04
CA LEU A 542 15.79 -11.03 -8.79
C LEU A 542 14.64 -10.51 -7.92
N LEU A 543 14.51 -10.99 -6.68
CA LEU A 543 13.51 -10.57 -5.71
C LEU A 543 14.17 -10.16 -4.40
N ASP A 544 13.66 -9.10 -3.78
CA ASP A 544 14.05 -8.68 -2.43
C ASP A 544 13.08 -9.21 -1.38
N SER A 545 11.80 -9.28 -1.69
CA SER A 545 10.79 -9.82 -0.78
C SER A 545 9.59 -10.40 -1.53
N CYS A 546 8.78 -11.17 -0.80
CA CYS A 546 7.58 -11.77 -1.35
C CYS A 546 6.59 -12.11 -0.23
N PHE A 547 5.32 -12.30 -0.58
CA PHE A 547 4.30 -12.91 0.28
C PHE A 547 3.57 -14.03 -0.43
N TRP A 548 3.26 -15.11 0.32
CA TRP A 548 2.32 -16.13 -0.10
C TRP A 548 0.94 -15.85 0.51
N HIS A 549 -0.06 -15.74 -0.34
CA HIS A 549 -1.47 -15.64 0.06
C HIS A 549 -2.21 -16.92 -0.31
N LYS A 550 -2.98 -17.47 0.64
CA LYS A 550 -3.95 -18.49 0.30
C LYS A 550 -5.05 -17.85 -0.54
N PHE A 551 -5.43 -18.48 -1.65
CA PHE A 551 -6.52 -17.98 -2.49
C PHE A 551 -7.81 -17.89 -1.69
N VAL A 552 -8.49 -16.77 -1.80
CA VAL A 552 -9.83 -16.53 -1.29
C VAL A 552 -10.76 -16.27 -2.46
N LEU A 553 -11.80 -17.10 -2.59
CA LEU A 553 -12.85 -16.85 -3.56
C LEU A 553 -13.68 -15.65 -3.11
N THR A 554 -13.85 -14.66 -3.98
CA THR A 554 -14.67 -13.48 -3.67
C THR A 554 -15.91 -13.42 -4.57
N ARG A 555 -17.00 -12.82 -4.04
CA ARG A 555 -18.27 -12.64 -4.78
C ARG A 555 -18.13 -11.77 -6.02
N HIS A 556 -17.19 -10.85 -5.96
CA HIS A 556 -16.94 -9.88 -7.01
C HIS A 556 -15.87 -10.34 -8.01
N SER A 557 -15.25 -11.52 -7.76
CA SER A 557 -14.23 -12.05 -8.65
C SER A 557 -14.78 -12.53 -9.98
N ARG A 558 -13.94 -12.47 -11.00
CA ARG A 558 -14.30 -12.95 -12.33
C ARG A 558 -14.60 -14.45 -12.34
N ILE A 559 -13.83 -15.28 -11.62
CA ILE A 559 -14.08 -16.72 -11.54
C ILE A 559 -15.46 -17.03 -10.95
N TYR A 560 -15.91 -16.27 -9.96
CA TYR A 560 -17.24 -16.42 -9.38
C TYR A 560 -18.35 -16.02 -10.38
N SER A 561 -18.16 -14.94 -11.12
CA SER A 561 -19.08 -14.53 -12.19
C SER A 561 -19.16 -15.59 -13.29
N GLU A 562 -18.02 -16.13 -13.72
CA GLU A 562 -17.94 -17.19 -14.71
C GLU A 562 -18.52 -18.52 -14.22
N TRP A 563 -18.41 -18.81 -12.92
CA TRP A 563 -19.12 -19.93 -12.29
C TRP A 563 -20.65 -19.78 -12.39
N LYS A 564 -21.17 -18.61 -12.11
CA LYS A 564 -22.62 -18.31 -12.29
C LYS A 564 -23.09 -18.51 -13.74
N GLU A 565 -22.22 -18.29 -14.71
CA GLU A 565 -22.46 -18.57 -16.12
C GLU A 565 -22.30 -20.05 -16.51
N GLY A 566 -21.92 -20.91 -15.56
CA GLY A 566 -21.77 -22.36 -15.77
C GLY A 566 -20.40 -22.82 -16.29
N LYS A 567 -19.36 -21.95 -16.27
CA LYS A 567 -18.02 -22.30 -16.80
C LYS A 567 -17.20 -23.21 -15.86
N TYR A 568 -17.42 -23.14 -14.55
CA TYR A 568 -16.68 -23.89 -13.53
C TYR A 568 -17.62 -24.68 -12.63
N PRO A 569 -18.27 -25.76 -13.12
CA PRO A 569 -19.31 -26.47 -12.37
C PRO A 569 -18.79 -27.08 -11.06
N ASP A 570 -17.50 -27.43 -11.00
CA ASP A 570 -16.88 -28.06 -9.84
C ASP A 570 -16.36 -27.07 -8.79
N LEU A 571 -16.50 -25.76 -8.99
CA LEU A 571 -16.07 -24.74 -8.02
C LEU A 571 -16.86 -24.81 -6.71
N ASN A 572 -18.17 -25.08 -6.81
CA ASN A 572 -19.08 -25.29 -5.67
C ASN A 572 -18.87 -24.25 -4.53
N PRO A 573 -19.13 -22.95 -4.78
CA PRO A 573 -19.06 -21.96 -3.72
C PRO A 573 -20.08 -22.24 -2.61
N VAL A 574 -19.66 -22.09 -1.38
CA VAL A 574 -20.50 -22.29 -0.19
C VAL A 574 -21.00 -20.93 0.29
N GLU A 575 -22.28 -20.70 0.10
CA GLU A 575 -22.93 -19.49 0.62
C GLU A 575 -23.04 -19.54 2.16
N PRO A 576 -22.69 -18.46 2.88
CA PRO A 576 -22.88 -18.39 4.32
C PRO A 576 -24.36 -18.48 4.65
N LYS A 577 -24.73 -19.41 5.53
CA LYS A 577 -26.15 -19.67 5.89
C LYS A 577 -26.84 -18.50 6.59
N ASN A 578 -26.09 -17.58 7.19
CA ASN A 578 -26.60 -16.42 7.93
C ASN A 578 -25.67 -15.22 7.64
N ALA A 579 -25.80 -14.63 6.48
CA ALA A 579 -24.94 -13.49 6.09
C ALA A 579 -25.28 -12.20 6.89
N GLY A 580 -26.41 -12.12 7.58
CA GLY A 580 -26.84 -10.93 8.30
C GLY A 580 -26.91 -9.70 7.38
N ILE A 581 -26.42 -8.57 7.85
CA ILE A 581 -26.22 -7.34 7.06
C ILE A 581 -25.18 -7.53 5.95
N PHE A 582 -24.22 -8.44 6.14
CA PHE A 582 -23.04 -8.53 5.30
C PHE A 582 -23.24 -9.51 4.16
N ALA A 583 -23.13 -9.03 2.93
CA ALA A 583 -22.79 -9.87 1.81
C ALA A 583 -21.30 -10.21 1.94
N LYS A 584 -20.92 -11.19 2.75
CA LYS A 584 -19.51 -11.59 2.91
C LYS A 584 -18.87 -11.76 1.55
N ASN A 585 -17.91 -10.91 1.24
CA ASN A 585 -17.23 -10.96 -0.05
C ASN A 585 -16.42 -12.25 -0.19
N GLY A 586 -15.70 -12.63 0.88
CA GLY A 586 -14.97 -13.90 0.92
C GLY A 586 -15.90 -15.11 1.08
N LEU A 587 -15.79 -16.07 0.15
CA LEU A 587 -16.59 -17.30 0.12
C LEU A 587 -15.68 -18.51 0.34
N HIS A 588 -16.24 -19.57 0.92
CA HIS A 588 -15.64 -20.89 0.92
C HIS A 588 -16.01 -21.65 -0.36
N PHE A 589 -15.20 -22.63 -0.75
CA PHE A 589 -15.51 -23.57 -1.83
C PHE A 589 -14.99 -24.98 -1.48
N GLU A 590 -15.57 -26.02 -2.10
CA GLU A 590 -15.38 -27.40 -1.67
C GLU A 590 -13.90 -27.84 -1.57
N SER A 591 -13.05 -27.44 -2.53
CA SER A 591 -11.64 -27.83 -2.58
C SER A 591 -10.67 -26.85 -1.92
N GLU A 592 -11.15 -25.81 -1.25
CA GLU A 592 -10.38 -24.68 -0.67
C GLU A 592 -9.20 -25.12 0.20
N ASN A 593 -9.39 -26.14 1.02
CA ASN A 593 -8.40 -26.55 2.03
C ASN A 593 -7.44 -27.65 1.55
N ARG A 594 -7.56 -28.10 0.28
CA ARG A 594 -6.72 -29.19 -0.25
C ARG A 594 -5.22 -28.87 -0.18
N LEU A 595 -4.84 -27.63 -0.43
CA LEU A 595 -3.45 -27.17 -0.44
C LEU A 595 -3.06 -26.38 0.82
N ALA A 596 -3.97 -26.22 1.80
CA ALA A 596 -3.71 -25.46 3.03
C ALA A 596 -2.49 -25.98 3.82
N LYS A 597 -2.23 -27.29 3.77
CA LYS A 597 -1.07 -27.95 4.41
C LYS A 597 0.30 -27.39 3.93
N PHE A 598 0.36 -26.73 2.77
CA PHE A 598 1.61 -26.15 2.25
C PHE A 598 1.96 -24.81 2.91
N GLY A 599 1.01 -24.11 3.54
CA GLY A 599 1.18 -22.75 4.01
C GLY A 599 2.40 -22.53 4.90
N ASP A 600 2.59 -23.38 5.92
CA ASP A 600 3.70 -23.23 6.87
C ASP A 600 5.06 -23.39 6.19
N GLY A 601 5.22 -24.40 5.33
CA GLY A 601 6.46 -24.63 4.58
C GLY A 601 6.75 -23.54 3.56
N LEU A 602 5.72 -23.03 2.88
CA LEU A 602 5.83 -21.88 1.96
C LEU A 602 6.32 -20.64 2.70
N ASN A 603 5.72 -20.31 3.84
CA ASN A 603 6.10 -19.13 4.63
C ASN A 603 7.49 -19.28 5.25
N ALA A 604 7.81 -20.44 5.83
CA ALA A 604 9.13 -20.69 6.42
C ALA A 604 10.26 -20.60 5.38
N SER A 605 10.05 -21.14 4.17
CA SER A 605 11.01 -21.03 3.07
C SER A 605 11.22 -19.59 2.65
N LEU A 606 10.13 -18.84 2.56
CA LEU A 606 10.16 -17.44 2.14
C LEU A 606 10.95 -16.57 3.13
N GLN A 607 10.72 -16.75 4.43
CA GLN A 607 11.48 -16.03 5.46
C GLN A 607 12.99 -16.28 5.33
N ALA A 608 13.41 -17.54 5.13
CA ALA A 608 14.80 -17.87 4.93
C ALA A 608 15.36 -17.24 3.63
N TRP A 609 14.62 -17.32 2.52
CA TRP A 609 15.08 -16.78 1.22
C TRP A 609 15.20 -15.27 1.20
N MET A 610 14.28 -14.54 1.84
CA MET A 610 14.36 -13.08 1.98
C MET A 610 15.64 -12.63 2.70
N HIS A 611 16.20 -13.48 3.58
CA HIS A 611 17.46 -13.23 4.28
C HIS A 611 18.68 -13.88 3.60
N GLY A 612 18.51 -14.43 2.39
CA GLY A 612 19.58 -15.09 1.62
C GLY A 612 19.98 -16.48 2.13
N GLU A 613 19.16 -17.05 3.03
CA GLU A 613 19.45 -18.34 3.64
C GLU A 613 18.84 -19.50 2.87
N LYS A 614 19.49 -20.68 2.95
CA LYS A 614 18.99 -21.97 2.44
C LYS A 614 18.52 -21.96 0.97
N LEU A 615 19.04 -21.05 0.14
CA LEU A 615 18.70 -20.93 -1.29
C LEU A 615 19.03 -22.18 -2.11
N SER A 616 19.99 -23.00 -1.66
CA SER A 616 20.36 -24.28 -2.30
C SER A 616 19.55 -25.47 -1.81
N MET A 617 18.71 -25.30 -0.77
CA MET A 617 17.93 -26.40 -0.22
C MET A 617 16.77 -26.76 -1.16
N SER A 618 16.57 -28.06 -1.40
CA SER A 618 15.43 -28.55 -2.18
C SER A 618 14.11 -28.16 -1.55
N VAL A 619 13.15 -27.69 -2.38
CA VAL A 619 11.83 -27.25 -1.93
C VAL A 619 11.04 -28.30 -1.16
N ASN A 620 11.26 -29.60 -1.44
CA ASN A 620 10.61 -30.69 -0.72
C ASN A 620 10.99 -30.77 0.77
N LYS A 621 12.14 -30.22 1.17
CA LYS A 621 12.64 -30.28 2.55
C LYS A 621 11.99 -29.28 3.51
N TRP A 622 11.13 -28.44 3.00
CA TRP A 622 10.38 -27.47 3.81
C TRP A 622 9.08 -28.05 4.39
N PHE A 623 8.77 -29.31 4.05
CA PHE A 623 7.53 -29.97 4.46
C PHE A 623 7.85 -31.24 5.23
N ASP A 624 7.05 -31.55 6.25
CA ASP A 624 7.10 -32.76 7.07
C ASP A 624 6.29 -33.93 6.47
N PHE A 625 5.68 -33.69 5.30
CA PHE A 625 4.93 -34.70 4.53
C PHE A 625 5.54 -34.89 3.13
N LYS A 626 5.17 -36.01 2.50
CA LYS A 626 5.65 -36.34 1.15
C LYS A 626 5.04 -35.40 0.11
N THR A 627 5.89 -34.70 -0.63
CA THR A 627 5.51 -33.81 -1.75
C THR A 627 6.00 -34.38 -3.08
N PRO A 628 5.39 -34.00 -4.23
CA PRO A 628 5.95 -34.30 -5.54
C PRO A 628 7.31 -33.59 -5.71
N SER A 629 8.17 -34.17 -6.57
CA SER A 629 9.42 -33.48 -6.96
C SER A 629 9.15 -32.37 -7.96
N PRO A 630 9.88 -31.24 -7.90
CA PRO A 630 9.72 -30.20 -8.93
C PRO A 630 10.08 -30.73 -10.31
N THR A 631 9.29 -30.35 -11.30
CA THR A 631 9.54 -30.65 -12.72
C THR A 631 10.15 -29.47 -13.47
N ILE A 632 10.30 -28.32 -12.81
CA ILE A 632 10.98 -27.14 -13.35
C ILE A 632 12.48 -27.46 -13.52
N PRO A 633 13.07 -27.17 -14.69
CA PRO A 633 14.50 -27.32 -14.89
C PRO A 633 15.32 -26.49 -13.89
N LYS A 634 16.49 -27.00 -13.51
CA LYS A 634 17.35 -26.32 -12.53
C LYS A 634 17.92 -24.99 -13.02
N ASP A 635 18.03 -24.84 -14.31
CA ASP A 635 18.54 -23.66 -15.05
C ASP A 635 17.41 -22.83 -15.68
N PHE A 636 16.17 -23.01 -15.21
CA PHE A 636 14.99 -22.39 -15.82
C PHE A 636 15.07 -20.86 -15.82
N ILE A 637 15.36 -20.27 -14.66
CA ILE A 637 15.50 -18.81 -14.51
C ILE A 637 16.82 -18.31 -15.14
N GLU A 638 17.91 -19.08 -15.03
CA GLU A 638 19.18 -18.74 -15.66
C GLU A 638 19.03 -18.61 -17.19
N ASN A 639 18.31 -19.53 -17.83
CA ASN A 639 18.02 -19.47 -19.26
C ASN A 639 17.16 -18.26 -19.63
N ALA A 640 16.18 -17.87 -18.78
CA ALA A 640 15.37 -16.69 -18.99
C ALA A 640 16.20 -15.39 -18.84
N ILE A 641 17.15 -15.34 -17.92
CA ILE A 641 18.10 -14.23 -17.78
C ILE A 641 18.98 -14.12 -19.02
N ALA A 642 19.53 -15.22 -19.53
CA ALA A 642 20.35 -15.22 -20.75
C ALA A 642 19.56 -14.70 -21.95
N LEU A 643 18.27 -15.04 -22.06
CA LEU A 643 17.38 -14.51 -23.10
C LEU A 643 17.20 -12.98 -22.95
N TYR A 644 16.94 -12.49 -21.75
CA TYR A 644 16.85 -11.06 -21.47
C TYR A 644 18.13 -10.32 -21.86
N GLU A 645 19.30 -10.83 -21.48
CA GLU A 645 20.60 -10.21 -21.82
C GLU A 645 20.83 -10.15 -23.35
N ALA A 646 20.47 -11.20 -24.06
CA ALA A 646 20.56 -11.23 -25.51
C ALA A 646 19.65 -10.16 -26.16
N GLU A 647 18.41 -10.04 -25.69
CA GLU A 647 17.47 -9.03 -26.16
C GLU A 647 17.97 -7.60 -25.87
N ARG A 648 18.44 -7.35 -24.63
CA ARG A 648 19.00 -6.07 -24.20
C ARG A 648 20.19 -5.66 -25.08
N ASN A 649 21.15 -6.56 -25.26
CA ASN A 649 22.34 -6.32 -26.06
C ASN A 649 22.00 -6.07 -27.56
N SER A 650 21.01 -6.79 -28.08
CA SER A 650 20.48 -6.55 -29.42
C SER A 650 19.85 -5.16 -29.55
N ALA A 651 19.07 -4.73 -28.57
CA ALA A 651 18.45 -3.40 -28.55
C ALA A 651 19.53 -2.29 -28.49
N TRP A 652 20.53 -2.44 -27.63
CA TRP A 652 21.63 -1.46 -27.51
C TRP A 652 22.54 -1.42 -28.73
N GLY A 653 22.53 -2.47 -29.54
CA GLY A 653 23.22 -2.51 -30.86
C GLY A 653 22.58 -1.63 -31.92
N LYS A 654 21.37 -1.09 -31.71
CA LYS A 654 20.63 -0.27 -32.69
C LYS A 654 20.72 1.23 -32.36
N ILE A 655 20.52 2.08 -33.36
CA ILE A 655 20.31 3.51 -33.13
C ILE A 655 18.92 3.68 -32.56
N PRO A 656 18.78 4.38 -31.41
CA PRO A 656 17.48 4.55 -30.76
C PRO A 656 16.62 5.58 -31.50
N SER A 657 15.30 5.54 -31.28
CA SER A 657 14.40 6.60 -31.72
C SER A 657 14.71 7.89 -30.97
N LEU A 658 15.14 8.93 -31.72
CA LEU A 658 15.58 10.19 -31.09
C LEU A 658 14.47 10.88 -30.26
N GLU A 659 13.22 10.74 -30.68
CA GLU A 659 12.06 11.28 -29.97
C GLU A 659 11.88 10.63 -28.58
N LYS A 660 12.37 9.40 -28.42
CA LYS A 660 12.33 8.64 -27.17
C LYS A 660 13.65 8.64 -26.40
N CYS A 661 14.71 9.23 -26.98
CA CYS A 661 16.02 9.26 -26.36
C CYS A 661 16.07 10.24 -25.20
N ARG A 662 16.77 9.83 -24.12
CA ARG A 662 17.16 10.71 -23.03
C ARG A 662 18.63 10.50 -22.70
N TRP A 663 19.31 11.58 -22.30
CA TRP A 663 20.69 11.53 -21.82
C TRP A 663 20.72 11.62 -20.29
N LEU A 664 21.13 10.55 -19.64
CA LEU A 664 21.32 10.46 -18.19
C LEU A 664 22.79 10.50 -17.75
N GLY A 665 23.75 10.50 -18.67
CA GLY A 665 25.17 10.45 -18.39
C GLY A 665 25.79 11.75 -17.82
N GLY A 666 24.97 12.69 -17.38
CA GLY A 666 25.42 13.89 -16.68
C GLY A 666 26.29 14.81 -17.55
N LYS A 667 27.36 15.36 -16.94
CA LYS A 667 28.31 16.24 -17.61
C LYS A 667 29.32 15.40 -18.41
N ILE A 668 29.57 15.82 -19.64
CA ILE A 668 30.58 15.21 -20.48
C ILE A 668 31.83 16.11 -20.47
N MET A 669 32.97 15.50 -20.25
CA MET A 669 34.28 16.16 -20.39
C MET A 669 34.93 15.72 -21.69
N ARG A 670 35.65 16.65 -22.32
CA ARG A 670 36.42 16.38 -23.52
C ARG A 670 37.90 16.38 -23.20
N ASP A 671 38.61 15.36 -23.69
CA ASP A 671 40.06 15.22 -23.67
C ASP A 671 40.57 14.88 -25.06
N GLY A 672 40.95 15.91 -25.80
CA GLY A 672 41.28 15.79 -27.21
C GLY A 672 40.11 15.23 -28.01
N ARG A 673 40.31 14.02 -28.58
CA ARG A 673 39.29 13.27 -29.35
C ARG A 673 38.50 12.28 -28.50
N ARG A 674 38.74 12.27 -27.19
CA ARG A 674 37.99 11.41 -26.27
C ARG A 674 36.95 12.25 -25.50
N ILE A 675 35.83 11.61 -25.25
CA ILE A 675 34.82 12.10 -24.30
C ILE A 675 34.76 11.17 -23.12
N LEU A 676 34.61 11.75 -21.93
CA LEU A 676 34.51 11.06 -20.66
C LEU A 676 33.24 11.52 -19.96
N TRP A 677 32.52 10.57 -19.33
CA TRP A 677 31.35 10.85 -18.51
C TRP A 677 31.25 9.79 -17.43
N ASN A 678 30.42 10.05 -16.41
CA ASN A 678 30.07 9.09 -15.40
C ASN A 678 28.61 8.70 -15.52
N TYR A 679 28.32 7.41 -15.40
CA TYR A 679 26.97 6.88 -15.36
C TYR A 679 26.92 5.70 -14.39
N MET A 680 25.98 5.69 -13.43
CA MET A 680 25.82 4.63 -12.42
C MET A 680 27.15 4.31 -11.68
N GLN A 681 27.88 5.35 -11.26
CA GLN A 681 29.17 5.28 -10.53
C GLN A 681 30.34 4.74 -11.36
N GLU A 682 30.17 4.50 -12.64
CA GLU A 682 31.24 4.06 -13.53
C GLU A 682 31.69 5.18 -14.49
N GLU A 683 33.00 5.27 -14.74
CA GLU A 683 33.56 6.18 -15.74
C GLU A 683 33.58 5.52 -17.12
N TYR A 684 32.97 6.19 -18.06
CA TYR A 684 32.92 5.77 -19.47
C TYR A 684 33.76 6.67 -20.35
N ARG A 685 34.29 6.07 -21.42
CA ARG A 685 35.10 6.76 -22.42
C ARG A 685 34.68 6.37 -23.82
N SER A 686 34.58 7.34 -24.73
CA SER A 686 34.36 7.07 -26.14
C SER A 686 35.24 7.97 -27.00
N LYS A 687 35.63 7.45 -28.15
CA LYS A 687 36.44 8.22 -29.13
C LYS A 687 35.52 8.80 -30.20
N LEU A 688 35.63 10.09 -30.42
CA LEU A 688 34.93 10.79 -31.49
C LEU A 688 35.64 10.63 -32.85
N PRO A 689 34.93 10.74 -33.97
CA PRO A 689 35.53 10.76 -35.32
C PRO A 689 36.56 11.89 -35.49
N ASP A 690 37.43 11.72 -36.48
CA ASP A 690 38.30 12.80 -36.92
C ASP A 690 37.46 13.96 -37.45
N GLY A 691 37.69 15.17 -36.98
CA GLY A 691 36.91 16.34 -37.36
C GLY A 691 37.39 17.61 -36.71
N LYS A 692 36.85 18.75 -37.16
CA LYS A 692 37.11 20.06 -36.56
C LYS A 692 36.56 20.11 -35.15
N ASP A 693 37.19 20.85 -34.27
CA ASP A 693 36.78 21.05 -32.89
C ASP A 693 35.33 21.55 -32.76
N ASP A 694 34.88 22.38 -33.69
CA ASP A 694 33.52 22.91 -33.74
C ASP A 694 32.46 21.81 -33.94
N ILE A 695 32.73 20.81 -34.80
CA ILE A 695 31.79 19.69 -35.05
C ILE A 695 31.69 18.79 -33.80
N GLN A 696 32.81 18.58 -33.11
CA GLN A 696 32.79 17.79 -31.85
C GLN A 696 32.05 18.52 -30.79
N LYS A 697 32.17 19.85 -30.68
CA LYS A 697 31.39 20.66 -29.74
C LYS A 697 29.90 20.65 -30.07
N GLU A 698 29.55 20.78 -31.38
CA GLU A 698 28.15 20.70 -31.82
C GLU A 698 27.52 19.34 -31.49
N PHE A 699 28.27 18.23 -31.55
CA PHE A 699 27.81 16.92 -31.08
C PHE A 699 27.47 16.90 -29.59
N LEU A 700 28.35 17.48 -28.76
CA LEU A 700 28.14 17.53 -27.32
C LEU A 700 26.96 18.43 -26.94
N ASP A 701 26.80 19.55 -27.65
CA ASP A 701 25.66 20.46 -27.46
C ASP A 701 24.33 19.76 -27.87
N ALA A 702 24.35 19.01 -29.00
CA ALA A 702 23.20 18.22 -29.41
C ALA A 702 22.86 17.08 -28.44
N LEU A 703 23.87 16.46 -27.81
CA LEU A 703 23.67 15.44 -26.78
C LEU A 703 23.10 16.06 -25.48
N ASP A 704 23.56 17.25 -25.09
CA ASP A 704 23.03 17.99 -23.96
C ASP A 704 21.54 18.37 -24.14
N CYS A 705 21.09 18.55 -25.40
CA CYS A 705 19.68 18.74 -25.72
C CYS A 705 18.80 17.50 -25.53
N LEU A 706 19.36 16.33 -25.26
CA LEU A 706 18.60 15.11 -24.94
C LEU A 706 18.34 14.96 -23.43
N LYS A 707 18.82 15.87 -22.58
CA LYS A 707 18.47 15.90 -21.14
C LYS A 707 17.01 16.32 -20.94
N CYS A 708 16.35 15.79 -19.94
CA CYS A 708 14.93 16.05 -19.67
C CYS A 708 14.62 17.55 -19.50
N GLU A 709 15.49 18.31 -18.81
CA GLU A 709 15.30 19.76 -18.60
C GLU A 709 15.46 20.62 -19.85
N LYS A 710 16.02 20.08 -20.95
CA LYS A 710 16.29 20.79 -22.20
C LYS A 710 15.81 20.03 -23.42
N PHE A 711 14.99 19.02 -23.25
CA PHE A 711 14.69 18.02 -24.26
C PHE A 711 14.27 18.62 -25.62
N ASN A 712 15.16 18.48 -26.60
CA ASN A 712 14.98 18.85 -28.00
C ASN A 712 15.67 17.83 -28.92
N PRO A 713 14.95 16.76 -29.31
CA PRO A 713 15.55 15.69 -30.15
C PRO A 713 15.93 16.16 -31.56
N ASP A 714 15.32 17.23 -32.08
CA ASP A 714 15.63 17.76 -33.42
C ASP A 714 17.07 18.26 -33.49
N ALA A 715 17.66 18.75 -32.42
CA ALA A 715 19.07 19.14 -32.39
C ALA A 715 19.99 17.97 -32.77
N MET A 716 19.81 16.82 -32.16
CA MET A 716 20.60 15.61 -32.47
C MET A 716 20.25 15.05 -33.86
N LYS A 717 18.97 15.06 -34.24
CA LYS A 717 18.51 14.61 -35.56
C LYS A 717 19.17 15.39 -36.69
N ASN A 718 19.16 16.70 -36.57
CA ASN A 718 19.80 17.59 -37.56
C ASN A 718 21.32 17.44 -37.58
N PHE A 719 21.94 17.24 -36.41
CA PHE A 719 23.37 16.99 -36.30
C PHE A 719 23.77 15.69 -37.01
N LEU A 720 23.11 14.57 -36.69
CA LEU A 720 23.44 13.27 -37.30
C LEU A 720 23.18 13.24 -38.79
N ALA A 721 22.13 13.91 -39.27
CA ALA A 721 21.86 14.04 -40.71
C ALA A 721 23.00 14.74 -41.46
N LYS A 722 23.64 15.75 -40.85
CA LYS A 722 24.79 16.46 -41.42
C LYS A 722 26.11 15.71 -41.22
N ASN A 723 26.22 14.90 -40.18
CA ASN A 723 27.45 14.24 -39.74
C ASN A 723 27.26 12.72 -39.52
N PRO A 724 27.01 11.90 -40.56
CA PRO A 724 26.72 10.47 -40.41
C PRO A 724 27.84 9.67 -39.71
N ALA A 725 29.08 10.13 -39.78
CA ALA A 725 30.21 9.50 -39.10
C ALA A 725 30.02 9.43 -37.56
N TYR A 726 29.13 10.27 -37.00
CA TYR A 726 28.83 10.29 -35.56
C TYR A 726 27.72 9.31 -35.13
N GLU A 727 27.01 8.67 -36.03
CA GLU A 727 26.01 7.65 -35.71
C GLU A 727 26.60 6.49 -34.87
N LYS A 728 27.79 6.01 -35.23
CA LYS A 728 28.47 4.93 -34.51
C LYS A 728 28.90 5.34 -33.11
N PRO A 729 29.55 6.50 -32.87
CA PRO A 729 29.78 7.04 -31.53
C PRO A 729 28.50 7.23 -30.73
N PHE A 730 27.46 7.82 -31.32
CA PHE A 730 26.17 8.04 -30.66
C PHE A 730 25.55 6.72 -30.19
N ARG A 731 25.49 5.70 -31.07
CA ARG A 731 25.01 4.37 -30.71
C ARG A 731 25.80 3.73 -29.55
N LYS A 732 27.12 3.96 -29.47
CA LYS A 732 27.97 3.42 -28.42
C LYS A 732 27.69 4.01 -27.04
N LEU A 733 26.92 5.08 -26.95
CA LEU A 733 26.48 5.67 -25.67
C LEU A 733 25.31 4.88 -25.04
N ARG A 734 24.70 3.94 -25.79
CA ARG A 734 23.66 3.04 -25.28
C ARG A 734 24.22 2.19 -24.14
N GLY A 735 23.43 2.00 -23.08
CA GLY A 735 23.86 1.28 -21.89
C GLY A 735 24.86 2.01 -21.00
N SER A 736 25.20 3.27 -21.33
CA SER A 736 26.14 4.09 -20.55
C SER A 736 25.64 5.54 -20.40
N GLY A 737 24.34 5.74 -20.37
CA GLY A 737 23.69 7.03 -20.15
C GLY A 737 22.77 7.50 -21.28
N LEU A 738 22.90 6.97 -22.49
CA LEU A 738 21.92 7.19 -23.56
C LEU A 738 20.85 6.08 -23.51
N ILE A 739 19.65 6.44 -23.17
CA ILE A 739 18.51 5.53 -22.97
C ILE A 739 17.37 5.82 -23.95
N GLU A 740 16.49 4.85 -24.15
CA GLU A 740 15.29 4.96 -24.97
C GLU A 740 14.05 4.58 -24.13
N VAL A 741 13.10 5.53 -23.98
CA VAL A 741 11.90 5.39 -23.15
C VAL A 741 10.60 5.69 -23.90
#